data_a3e05fb403a98e2a0450a717e5f0d525
#
_entry.id   a3e05fb403a98e2a0450a717e5f0d525
#
_cell.length_a   1.000
_cell.length_b   1.000
_cell.length_c   1.000
_cell.angle_alpha   90.00
_cell.angle_beta   90.00
_cell.angle_gamma   90.00
#
_symmetry.space_group_name_H-M   'P 1'
#
loop_
_entity.id
_entity.type
_entity.pdbx_description
1 polymer ?
#
loop_
_entity_poly.entity_id
_entity_poly.type
_entity_poly.pdbx_seq_one_letter_code
_entity_poly.pdbx_strand_id
1 'polypeptide(L)'
;MPVRRGVAVGVLALAVLIFSSPGAFAQGQTGSIAGVVRDTSGAVLPGVTVEASSPALIEKVRTVVTDGQGRYNIVDLRPGTYSVAFTLTGFSTVKREGIELTSGFTANVNTDLRVGTIEETVTVTGESPIVDTQSTSKLATASREVMDVLPTDRNFVSFAALTSSVLVTGVRQNVGGSIPETGMNLVVHGSRASDSLVTVEGMPIINGGGTGGLMYGNYLNNGLAQEITFQTDSHNAEFERATVYSNFIPKEGSNTFRGSVFGRWAGESWQSDNLSDEQKAQGLSTGNRIDRIWDINPNVGGPIVRDRLWVYGGFRHWGTYNTVANSFKDADFSDIFYHPTTEQNLNPVWHESVVARFTVQANQKNKFNLYTDWQYTYFGNCFVPTYLTAISACPEYKNIPQYILQGSWSSPVTNKLLLEAGGTITPQDFHGYRRPGVSETQFAMNDTTAPAGMPQNWGASTGYGYNRSDQTNYRASASYVTGSHSIKTGFMLMHAWRYNTQEPNNSASLSVRGTQPFSLTQYATPIQFHETLRYNMGIFAQDQWRYNRFTFNYGVRLDFLNARVDPQDIVAGPFTPARHFDAVENVPNWKDVDPRFGVVWDLFGDGKTALKGSVGRYVVGAAYEIARPANPVQSSVNTVTRTWAPPAGVIYNGDYNPYNDCDLFNPAANTKRPGQIQCGAIQNPAFGQVTARTTNYDPAVINGWHVRPNNWEGQVSIQREIVPRVSAYAAYTRRWFGNLTATRNQNVTNADYTHYCIPIPVDSRLPNGGGYQQCGLYDVNRVITPNNLIFSSADIGGIDDVYDGFDFDVNARLARNVILSGGVTLGRERVNNCILKDDLSLAFGTDPRTDDYCNITPPFQPQVKGQVAYPLPRWDVSLSATFQSLSGPQLSASYPMSNAIAGPSLGRPYTGVPPNINIVPNGTMYGDRIYQTDFRISKALRTGGTVIRPTFSVYNLFNANPVQTYNTTYGAAWLSPTVILQARFWDIGVQVDF
;
A
#
# COMPACT_ATOMS: atom_id res chain seq x y z
N MET A 1 -6.01 -9.61 39.60
CA MET A 1 -5.53 -8.44 40.33
C MET A 1 -4.06 -8.05 40.08
N PRO A 2 -3.21 -8.76 39.33
CA PRO A 2 -1.84 -8.27 39.00
C PRO A 2 -1.80 -7.26 37.83
N VAL A 3 -2.78 -7.24 36.93
CA VAL A 3 -2.76 -6.36 35.74
C VAL A 3 -2.86 -4.85 36.07
N ARG A 4 -3.58 -4.47 37.13
CA ARG A 4 -3.73 -3.05 37.53
C ARG A 4 -2.44 -2.40 38.08
N ARG A 5 -1.54 -3.19 38.70
CA ARG A 5 -0.25 -2.66 39.18
C ARG A 5 0.78 -2.50 38.05
N GLY A 6 0.75 -3.37 37.03
CA GLY A 6 1.63 -3.28 35.87
C GLY A 6 1.36 -2.04 35.01
N VAL A 7 0.09 -1.67 34.81
CA VAL A 7 -0.30 -0.48 34.03
C VAL A 7 0.10 0.81 34.73
N ALA A 8 -0.09 0.90 36.05
CA ALA A 8 0.29 2.12 36.80
C ALA A 8 1.81 2.32 36.86
N VAL A 9 2.58 1.24 37.01
CA VAL A 9 4.05 1.29 36.98
C VAL A 9 4.56 1.58 35.57
N GLY A 10 3.92 1.03 34.55
CA GLY A 10 4.25 1.32 33.14
C GLY A 10 4.01 2.79 32.76
N VAL A 11 2.91 3.38 33.23
CA VAL A 11 2.59 4.82 33.00
C VAL A 11 3.55 5.72 33.79
N LEU A 12 3.93 5.34 34.98
CA LEU A 12 4.89 6.13 35.78
C LEU A 12 6.34 6.01 35.24
N ALA A 13 6.74 4.82 34.79
CA ALA A 13 8.04 4.61 34.13
C ALA A 13 8.11 5.32 32.77
N LEU A 14 7.00 5.35 32.03
CA LEU A 14 6.89 6.10 30.77
C LEU A 14 6.96 7.61 31.00
N ALA A 15 6.32 8.11 32.06
CA ALA A 15 6.40 9.53 32.46
C ALA A 15 7.84 9.93 32.84
N VAL A 16 8.56 9.06 33.53
CA VAL A 16 9.97 9.34 33.94
C VAL A 16 10.92 9.28 32.73
N LEU A 17 10.67 8.37 31.75
CA LEU A 17 11.43 8.29 30.50
C LEU A 17 11.19 9.50 29.58
N ILE A 18 10.00 10.08 29.60
CA ILE A 18 9.65 11.27 28.80
C ILE A 18 10.37 12.53 29.37
N PHE A 19 10.63 12.57 30.65
CA PHE A 19 11.31 13.72 31.28
C PHE A 19 12.85 13.65 31.33
N SER A 20 13.44 12.49 30.96
CA SER A 20 14.89 12.27 31.01
C SER A 20 15.57 12.12 29.64
N SER A 21 14.86 12.23 28.52
CA SER A 21 15.44 12.20 27.17
C SER A 21 15.67 13.62 26.65
N PRO A 22 16.81 13.94 26.01
CA PRO A 22 16.93 15.18 25.24
C PRO A 22 15.93 15.12 24.08
N GLY A 23 15.09 16.17 23.95
CA GLY A 23 13.86 16.24 23.18
C GLY A 23 13.93 15.71 21.76
N ALA A 24 13.04 14.78 21.45
CA ALA A 24 12.66 14.36 20.10
C ALA A 24 11.33 15.03 19.70
N PHE A 25 11.13 15.33 18.45
CA PHE A 25 10.25 16.37 17.93
C PHE A 25 9.50 15.98 16.62
N ALA A 26 8.16 16.17 16.40
CA ALA A 26 7.40 15.86 15.17
C ALA A 26 6.16 16.69 14.85
N GLN A 27 5.71 16.65 13.59
CA GLN A 27 4.63 17.44 13.04
C GLN A 27 3.55 16.66 12.28
N GLY A 28 2.32 17.26 12.26
CA GLY A 28 1.24 17.00 11.32
C GLY A 28 1.21 17.99 10.15
N GLN A 29 0.61 17.62 9.01
CA GLN A 29 0.32 18.56 7.93
C GLN A 29 -0.83 19.48 8.35
N THR A 30 -0.59 20.79 8.30
CA THR A 30 -1.55 21.84 8.62
C THR A 30 -1.92 22.62 7.36
N GLY A 31 -3.02 23.36 7.38
CA GLY A 31 -3.37 24.31 6.32
C GLY A 31 -2.83 25.71 6.57
N SER A 32 -3.04 26.59 5.60
CA SER A 32 -2.66 28.01 5.70
C SER A 32 -3.77 28.90 5.15
N ILE A 33 -3.85 30.13 5.66
CA ILE A 33 -4.69 31.20 5.08
C ILE A 33 -3.78 32.36 4.69
N ALA A 34 -3.78 32.71 3.40
CA ALA A 34 -2.93 33.78 2.90
C ALA A 34 -3.72 34.71 1.97
N GLY A 35 -3.21 35.92 1.75
CA GLY A 35 -3.89 36.85 0.84
C GLY A 35 -3.19 38.20 0.77
N VAL A 36 -3.90 39.12 0.12
CA VAL A 36 -3.49 40.54 -0.03
C VAL A 36 -4.64 41.41 0.45
N VAL A 37 -4.32 42.43 1.24
CA VAL A 37 -5.27 43.43 1.68
C VAL A 37 -5.02 44.74 0.90
N ARG A 38 -6.08 45.29 0.35
CA ARG A 38 -6.07 46.52 -0.45
C ARG A 38 -7.13 47.50 0.05
N ASP A 39 -7.02 48.73 -0.38
CA ASP A 39 -8.13 49.67 -0.28
C ASP A 39 -9.06 49.57 -1.52
N THR A 40 -10.13 50.31 -1.50
CA THR A 40 -11.11 50.36 -2.62
C THR A 40 -10.55 51.00 -3.90
N SER A 41 -9.39 51.66 -3.86
CA SER A 41 -8.68 52.17 -5.05
C SER A 41 -7.76 51.12 -5.67
N GLY A 42 -7.56 49.98 -4.98
CA GLY A 42 -6.65 48.92 -5.37
C GLY A 42 -5.22 49.04 -4.79
N ALA A 43 -4.96 50.10 -3.99
CA ALA A 43 -3.65 50.25 -3.33
C ALA A 43 -3.50 49.22 -2.17
N VAL A 44 -2.29 48.64 -2.06
CA VAL A 44 -2.01 47.67 -1.01
C VAL A 44 -1.94 48.33 0.37
N LEU A 45 -2.43 47.64 1.42
CA LEU A 45 -2.48 48.17 2.77
C LEU A 45 -1.50 47.42 3.69
N PRO A 46 -0.32 47.97 3.98
CA PRO A 46 0.57 47.47 5.03
C PRO A 46 0.04 47.73 6.43
N GLY A 47 0.44 46.89 7.40
CA GLY A 47 0.12 47.09 8.81
C GLY A 47 -1.31 46.68 9.21
N VAL A 48 -2.08 46.04 8.35
CA VAL A 48 -3.41 45.49 8.67
C VAL A 48 -3.25 44.33 9.62
N THR A 49 -3.94 44.36 10.76
CA THR A 49 -4.05 43.21 11.67
C THR A 49 -5.03 42.21 11.07
N VAL A 50 -4.58 40.97 10.87
CA VAL A 50 -5.37 39.86 10.30
C VAL A 50 -5.50 38.78 11.37
N GLU A 51 -6.73 38.48 11.78
CA GLU A 51 -7.05 37.52 12.82
C GLU A 51 -7.87 36.35 12.25
N ALA A 52 -7.29 35.13 12.27
CA ALA A 52 -8.00 33.91 11.95
C ALA A 52 -8.55 33.27 13.24
N SER A 53 -9.85 33.07 13.31
CA SER A 53 -10.54 32.43 14.43
C SER A 53 -11.26 31.16 14.00
N SER A 54 -11.19 30.11 14.82
CA SER A 54 -11.87 28.84 14.56
C SER A 54 -12.06 28.05 15.85
N PRO A 55 -13.16 27.26 15.97
CA PRO A 55 -13.28 26.24 17.02
C PRO A 55 -12.21 25.14 16.95
N ALA A 56 -11.57 24.98 15.78
CA ALA A 56 -10.48 24.01 15.56
C ALA A 56 -9.16 24.48 16.19
N LEU A 57 -9.02 25.80 16.46
CA LEU A 57 -7.85 26.36 17.13
C LEU A 57 -8.01 26.28 18.64
N ILE A 58 -7.00 25.76 19.32
CA ILE A 58 -6.97 25.71 20.79
C ILE A 58 -6.85 27.13 21.37
N GLU A 59 -5.99 27.95 20.78
CA GLU A 59 -5.80 29.37 21.08
C GLU A 59 -6.99 30.23 20.63
N LYS A 60 -7.98 29.66 19.93
CA LYS A 60 -9.19 30.28 19.37
C LYS A 60 -8.91 31.31 18.27
N VAL A 61 -7.84 32.06 18.37
CA VAL A 61 -7.47 33.14 17.43
C VAL A 61 -5.97 33.10 17.17
N ARG A 62 -5.60 33.25 15.89
CA ARG A 62 -4.22 33.47 15.46
C ARG A 62 -4.11 34.75 14.67
N THR A 63 -3.13 35.59 15.01
CA THR A 63 -3.00 36.96 14.48
C THR A 63 -1.67 37.16 13.78
N VAL A 64 -1.72 37.80 12.59
CA VAL A 64 -0.56 38.30 11.84
C VAL A 64 -0.80 39.72 11.39
N VAL A 65 0.25 40.38 10.85
CA VAL A 65 0.15 41.74 10.30
C VAL A 65 0.64 41.73 8.85
N THR A 66 -0.04 42.47 7.95
CA THR A 66 0.35 42.57 6.55
C THR A 66 1.70 43.26 6.37
N ASP A 67 2.49 42.78 5.39
CA ASP A 67 3.80 43.33 5.04
C ASP A 67 3.68 44.61 4.19
N GLY A 68 4.84 45.19 3.74
CA GLY A 68 4.91 46.39 2.92
C GLY A 68 4.21 46.28 1.57
N GLN A 69 3.83 45.08 1.12
CA GLN A 69 3.05 44.83 -0.09
C GLN A 69 1.60 44.44 0.23
N GLY A 70 1.14 44.64 1.48
CA GLY A 70 -0.20 44.29 1.92
C GLY A 70 -0.47 42.79 2.01
N ARG A 71 0.55 41.93 1.99
CA ARG A 71 0.44 40.49 2.00
C ARG A 71 0.47 39.96 3.44
N TYR A 72 -0.26 38.89 3.66
CA TYR A 72 -0.21 38.12 4.92
C TYR A 72 -0.21 36.62 4.64
N ASN A 73 0.27 35.84 5.60
CA ASN A 73 0.20 34.39 5.58
C ASN A 73 0.11 33.87 7.03
N ILE A 74 -0.97 33.15 7.33
CA ILE A 74 -1.22 32.48 8.62
C ILE A 74 -1.02 31.00 8.38
N VAL A 75 0.06 30.45 8.89
CA VAL A 75 0.46 29.05 8.74
C VAL A 75 0.11 28.22 9.97
N ASP A 76 0.25 26.89 9.86
CA ASP A 76 0.00 25.93 10.95
C ASP A 76 -1.43 26.01 11.47
N LEU A 77 -2.39 26.14 10.56
CA LEU A 77 -3.81 26.10 10.88
C LEU A 77 -4.35 24.70 10.75
N ARG A 78 -5.13 24.26 11.70
CA ARG A 78 -5.77 22.94 11.67
C ARG A 78 -6.91 22.91 10.67
N PRO A 79 -7.23 21.74 10.14
CA PRO A 79 -8.45 21.57 9.34
C PRO A 79 -9.69 22.01 10.11
N GLY A 80 -10.54 22.77 9.44
CA GLY A 80 -11.78 23.26 10.03
C GLY A 80 -12.32 24.50 9.33
N THR A 81 -13.41 25.02 9.86
CA THR A 81 -14.04 26.25 9.35
C THR A 81 -13.49 27.45 10.09
N TYR A 82 -13.06 28.47 9.36
CA TYR A 82 -12.43 29.68 9.87
C TYR A 82 -13.24 30.93 9.56
N SER A 83 -13.09 31.90 10.45
CA SER A 83 -13.45 33.32 10.21
C SER A 83 -12.17 34.14 10.25
N VAL A 84 -11.99 35.05 9.29
CA VAL A 84 -10.82 35.95 9.22
C VAL A 84 -11.28 37.40 9.30
N ALA A 85 -10.80 38.14 10.30
CA ALA A 85 -11.06 39.54 10.51
C ALA A 85 -9.85 40.39 10.10
N PHE A 86 -10.10 41.51 9.42
CA PHE A 86 -9.10 42.44 8.94
C PHE A 86 -9.36 43.82 9.56
N THR A 87 -8.41 44.33 10.32
CA THR A 87 -8.56 45.58 11.06
C THR A 87 -7.37 46.51 10.82
N LEU A 88 -7.66 47.74 10.47
CA LEU A 88 -6.69 48.81 10.33
C LEU A 88 -7.29 50.16 10.82
N THR A 89 -6.55 50.93 11.59
CA THR A 89 -7.02 52.24 12.08
C THR A 89 -7.35 53.14 10.89
N GLY A 90 -8.58 53.74 10.88
CA GLY A 90 -9.08 54.56 9.78
C GLY A 90 -9.82 53.82 8.69
N PHE A 91 -10.01 52.50 8.84
CA PHE A 91 -10.77 51.64 7.94
C PHE A 91 -11.84 50.84 8.70
N SER A 92 -12.96 50.53 8.02
CA SER A 92 -13.97 49.64 8.56
C SER A 92 -13.43 48.19 8.66
N THR A 93 -13.71 47.50 9.75
CA THR A 93 -13.32 46.11 9.92
C THR A 93 -14.08 45.24 8.93
N VAL A 94 -13.38 44.39 8.19
CA VAL A 94 -13.98 43.34 7.34
C VAL A 94 -13.80 41.99 7.96
N LYS A 95 -14.88 41.19 8.08
CA LYS A 95 -14.87 39.82 8.56
C LYS A 95 -15.32 38.88 7.46
N ARG A 96 -14.48 37.91 7.11
CA ARG A 96 -14.78 36.83 6.17
C ARG A 96 -15.09 35.54 6.95
N GLU A 97 -16.27 34.99 6.76
CA GLU A 97 -16.74 33.78 7.48
C GLU A 97 -16.94 32.60 6.54
N GLY A 98 -16.89 31.36 7.10
CA GLY A 98 -17.15 30.14 6.34
C GLY A 98 -16.00 29.65 5.47
N ILE A 99 -14.75 30.02 5.81
CA ILE A 99 -13.56 29.55 5.09
C ILE A 99 -13.25 28.13 5.54
N GLU A 100 -13.50 27.16 4.67
CA GLU A 100 -13.15 25.75 4.93
C GLU A 100 -11.68 25.51 4.61
N LEU A 101 -10.92 25.09 5.59
CA LEU A 101 -9.50 24.79 5.49
C LEU A 101 -9.26 23.32 5.72
N THR A 102 -8.60 22.66 4.74
CA THR A 102 -8.13 21.27 4.83
C THR A 102 -6.62 21.24 5.02
N SER A 103 -6.08 20.13 5.50
CA SER A 103 -4.62 19.94 5.62
C SER A 103 -3.93 20.08 4.28
N GLY A 104 -2.76 20.72 4.28
CA GLY A 104 -1.94 20.92 3.09
C GLY A 104 -2.51 21.93 2.09
N PHE A 105 -3.69 22.51 2.34
CA PHE A 105 -4.32 23.51 1.47
C PHE A 105 -4.03 24.93 1.94
N THR A 106 -3.75 25.85 1.01
CA THR A 106 -3.66 27.28 1.30
C THR A 106 -4.86 28.02 0.74
N ALA A 107 -5.74 28.45 1.65
CA ALA A 107 -6.88 29.29 1.29
C ALA A 107 -6.42 30.71 0.94
N ASN A 108 -6.69 31.15 -0.30
CA ASN A 108 -6.36 32.52 -0.73
C ASN A 108 -7.53 33.46 -0.43
N VAL A 109 -7.40 34.27 0.64
CA VAL A 109 -8.46 35.16 1.13
C VAL A 109 -8.01 36.62 0.97
N ASN A 110 -8.32 37.20 -0.17
CA ASN A 110 -8.06 38.62 -0.44
C ASN A 110 -9.22 39.47 0.07
N THR A 111 -8.94 40.72 0.48
CA THR A 111 -9.99 41.66 0.91
C THR A 111 -9.64 43.09 0.58
N ASP A 112 -10.68 43.88 0.32
CA ASP A 112 -10.59 45.32 0.15
C ASP A 112 -11.22 46.00 1.37
N LEU A 113 -10.46 46.90 2.04
CA LEU A 113 -10.93 47.71 3.16
C LEU A 113 -11.45 49.06 2.69
N ARG A 114 -12.56 49.49 3.26
CA ARG A 114 -13.13 50.83 3.01
C ARG A 114 -12.70 51.77 4.12
N VAL A 115 -12.43 53.04 3.78
CA VAL A 115 -12.21 54.10 4.79
C VAL A 115 -13.48 54.25 5.62
N GLY A 116 -13.36 54.18 6.93
CA GLY A 116 -14.46 54.21 7.92
C GLY A 116 -13.97 54.06 9.31
N THR A 117 -14.90 53.97 10.28
CA THR A 117 -14.56 53.75 11.69
C THR A 117 -14.39 52.26 11.97
N ILE A 118 -13.53 51.93 12.95
CA ILE A 118 -13.27 50.53 13.38
C ILE A 118 -14.52 49.84 13.93
N GLU A 119 -15.46 50.63 14.44
CA GLU A 119 -16.75 50.16 14.97
C GLU A 119 -17.69 49.61 13.93
N GLU A 120 -17.51 49.98 12.66
CA GLU A 120 -18.28 49.43 11.54
C GLU A 120 -17.67 48.09 11.07
N THR A 121 -18.31 46.98 11.41
CA THR A 121 -17.90 45.66 10.94
C THR A 121 -18.75 45.21 9.75
N VAL A 122 -18.12 45.01 8.58
CA VAL A 122 -18.76 44.42 7.41
C VAL A 122 -18.49 42.92 7.39
N THR A 123 -19.53 42.14 7.70
CA THR A 123 -19.44 40.67 7.59
C THR A 123 -19.73 40.23 6.16
N VAL A 124 -18.78 39.56 5.53
CA VAL A 124 -18.92 38.97 4.22
C VAL A 124 -18.88 37.47 4.35
N THR A 125 -19.98 36.81 4.07
CA THR A 125 -19.98 35.36 3.94
C THR A 125 -19.21 35.02 2.66
N GLY A 126 -17.94 34.68 2.83
CA GLY A 126 -17.03 34.40 1.70
C GLY A 126 -17.30 33.05 1.09
N GLU A 127 -17.17 32.96 -0.23
CA GLU A 127 -17.00 31.65 -0.88
C GLU A 127 -15.61 31.12 -0.53
N SER A 128 -15.56 29.86 -0.08
CA SER A 128 -14.27 29.22 0.20
C SER A 128 -13.51 29.00 -1.10
N PRO A 129 -12.25 29.44 -1.24
CA PRO A 129 -11.45 29.20 -2.43
C PRO A 129 -11.34 27.69 -2.69
N ILE A 130 -11.48 27.25 -3.94
CA ILE A 130 -11.37 25.85 -4.36
C ILE A 130 -10.19 25.60 -5.31
N VAL A 131 -9.51 26.67 -5.74
CA VAL A 131 -8.29 26.63 -6.57
C VAL A 131 -7.11 26.99 -5.68
N ASP A 132 -6.11 26.12 -5.61
CA ASP A 132 -4.85 26.42 -4.95
C ASP A 132 -3.90 27.11 -5.94
N THR A 133 -3.60 28.39 -5.68
CA THR A 133 -2.68 29.22 -6.49
C THR A 133 -1.28 29.28 -5.89
N GLN A 134 -0.96 28.47 -4.88
CA GLN A 134 0.33 28.52 -4.20
C GLN A 134 1.09 27.19 -4.22
N SER A 135 0.39 26.06 -4.25
CA SER A 135 1.03 24.73 -4.32
C SER A 135 0.87 24.12 -5.70
N THR A 136 1.93 23.46 -6.18
CA THR A 136 1.86 22.60 -7.36
C THR A 136 1.23 21.25 -7.07
N SER A 137 1.21 20.83 -5.81
CA SER A 137 0.72 19.51 -5.39
C SER A 137 -0.79 19.36 -5.65
N LYS A 138 -1.19 18.14 -6.07
CA LYS A 138 -2.60 17.71 -6.11
C LYS A 138 -2.92 16.96 -4.82
N LEU A 139 -3.91 17.47 -4.11
CA LEU A 139 -4.36 16.91 -2.83
C LEU A 139 -5.85 16.55 -2.93
N ALA A 140 -6.18 15.29 -2.65
CA ALA A 140 -7.54 14.85 -2.41
C ALA A 140 -7.75 14.67 -0.90
N THR A 141 -8.88 15.15 -0.37
CA THR A 141 -9.18 15.10 1.06
C THR A 141 -10.50 14.40 1.30
N ALA A 142 -10.48 13.33 2.07
CA ALA A 142 -11.67 12.72 2.67
C ALA A 142 -11.89 13.37 4.04
N SER A 143 -12.72 14.42 4.09
CA SER A 143 -13.13 15.06 5.34
C SER A 143 -14.08 14.16 6.13
N ARG A 144 -14.25 14.42 7.43
CA ARG A 144 -15.19 13.68 8.28
C ARG A 144 -16.59 13.61 7.66
N GLU A 145 -17.08 14.73 7.14
CA GLU A 145 -18.38 14.81 6.48
C GLU A 145 -18.47 13.85 5.28
N VAL A 146 -17.45 13.83 4.42
CA VAL A 146 -17.38 12.94 3.26
C VAL A 146 -17.32 11.47 3.70
N MET A 147 -16.49 11.15 4.71
CA MET A 147 -16.34 9.80 5.23
C MET A 147 -17.63 9.24 5.83
N ASP A 148 -18.46 10.09 6.45
CA ASP A 148 -19.71 9.66 7.08
C ASP A 148 -20.84 9.39 6.10
N VAL A 149 -20.85 10.07 4.93
CA VAL A 149 -21.98 9.98 3.98
C VAL A 149 -21.72 9.01 2.82
N LEU A 150 -20.50 8.81 2.37
CA LEU A 150 -20.23 7.96 1.20
C LEU A 150 -20.46 6.47 1.48
N PRO A 151 -20.98 5.69 0.50
CA PRO A 151 -21.14 4.24 0.59
C PRO A 151 -19.79 3.52 0.47
N THR A 152 -18.99 3.54 1.52
CA THR A 152 -17.71 2.83 1.63
C THR A 152 -17.72 1.94 2.86
N ASP A 153 -16.77 1.02 2.93
CA ASP A 153 -16.51 0.18 4.10
C ASP A 153 -15.76 0.93 5.23
N ARG A 154 -15.56 2.24 5.05
CA ARG A 154 -14.85 3.11 5.99
C ARG A 154 -13.39 2.70 6.24
N ASN A 155 -12.73 2.01 5.31
CA ASN A 155 -11.29 1.92 5.33
C ASN A 155 -10.67 3.07 4.50
N PHE A 156 -9.41 3.43 4.78
CA PHE A 156 -8.80 4.58 4.10
C PHE A 156 -8.51 4.27 2.61
N VAL A 157 -8.25 3.00 2.26
CA VAL A 157 -7.99 2.58 0.88
C VAL A 157 -9.24 2.77 0.01
N SER A 158 -10.44 2.54 0.57
CA SER A 158 -11.69 2.78 -0.16
C SER A 158 -11.91 4.25 -0.51
N PHE A 159 -11.46 5.17 0.35
CA PHE A 159 -11.47 6.60 0.02
C PHE A 159 -10.39 6.96 -1.00
N ALA A 160 -9.19 6.40 -0.89
CA ALA A 160 -8.13 6.56 -1.89
C ALA A 160 -8.57 6.04 -3.26
N ALA A 161 -9.26 4.89 -3.31
CA ALA A 161 -9.77 4.28 -4.53
C ALA A 161 -10.75 5.18 -5.31
N LEU A 162 -11.41 6.13 -4.66
CA LEU A 162 -12.31 7.11 -5.28
C LEU A 162 -11.56 8.32 -5.88
N THR A 163 -10.26 8.49 -5.60
CA THR A 163 -9.43 9.50 -6.25
C THR A 163 -9.11 9.03 -7.68
N SER A 164 -9.31 9.89 -8.68
CA SER A 164 -9.28 9.52 -10.10
C SER A 164 -8.00 8.83 -10.54
N SER A 165 -6.84 9.38 -10.16
CA SER A 165 -5.51 8.90 -10.57
C SER A 165 -4.98 7.74 -9.72
N VAL A 166 -5.62 7.37 -8.60
CA VAL A 166 -5.14 6.31 -7.69
C VAL A 166 -5.66 4.95 -8.12
N LEU A 167 -4.78 3.96 -8.24
CA LEU A 167 -5.11 2.55 -8.40
C LEU A 167 -4.86 1.80 -7.10
N VAL A 168 -5.75 0.87 -6.77
CA VAL A 168 -5.51 -0.14 -5.72
C VAL A 168 -4.98 -1.40 -6.40
N THR A 169 -3.82 -1.87 -5.95
CA THR A 169 -3.17 -3.08 -6.48
C THR A 169 -2.91 -4.08 -5.35
N GLY A 170 -2.53 -5.30 -5.71
CA GLY A 170 -2.25 -6.37 -4.75
C GLY A 170 -3.49 -7.14 -4.28
N VAL A 171 -4.69 -6.61 -4.49
CA VAL A 171 -5.97 -7.25 -4.16
C VAL A 171 -7.01 -7.02 -5.26
N ARG A 172 -8.08 -7.79 -5.19
CA ARG A 172 -9.25 -7.64 -6.07
C ARG A 172 -10.04 -6.37 -5.73
N GLN A 173 -10.94 -5.95 -6.63
CA GLN A 173 -11.84 -4.81 -6.39
C GLN A 173 -12.71 -5.07 -5.15
N ASN A 174 -12.62 -4.19 -4.18
CA ASN A 174 -13.38 -4.28 -2.95
C ASN A 174 -14.78 -3.71 -3.14
N VAL A 175 -15.78 -4.50 -2.83
CA VAL A 175 -17.18 -4.11 -2.84
C VAL A 175 -17.65 -4.00 -1.39
N GLY A 176 -17.80 -2.79 -0.87
CA GLY A 176 -18.38 -2.51 0.45
C GLY A 176 -17.74 -3.22 1.65
N GLY A 177 -16.47 -3.60 1.56
CA GLY A 177 -15.78 -4.35 2.63
C GLY A 177 -15.89 -5.87 2.50
N SER A 178 -16.31 -6.37 1.35
CA SER A 178 -16.32 -7.82 1.05
C SER A 178 -14.91 -8.41 0.97
N ILE A 179 -13.89 -7.59 0.78
CA ILE A 179 -12.49 -8.01 0.84
C ILE A 179 -11.89 -7.44 2.11
N PRO A 180 -11.23 -8.26 2.93
CA PRO A 180 -10.55 -7.77 4.13
C PRO A 180 -9.41 -6.84 3.78
N GLU A 181 -9.07 -5.95 4.70
CA GLU A 181 -7.93 -5.03 4.57
C GLU A 181 -6.60 -5.81 4.60
N THR A 182 -6.19 -6.35 3.45
CA THR A 182 -4.96 -7.15 3.32
C THR A 182 -4.21 -6.79 2.06
N GLY A 183 -2.89 -6.62 2.13
CA GLY A 183 -2.04 -6.53 0.94
C GLY A 183 -2.36 -5.42 -0.07
N MET A 184 -3.04 -4.37 0.36
CA MET A 184 -3.50 -3.28 -0.50
C MET A 184 -2.41 -2.24 -0.69
N ASN A 185 -2.00 -2.02 -1.94
CA ASN A 185 -1.07 -0.97 -2.31
C ASN A 185 -1.79 0.11 -3.13
N LEU A 186 -1.37 1.35 -2.93
CA LEU A 186 -1.86 2.50 -3.69
C LEU A 186 -0.79 2.91 -4.69
N VAL A 187 -1.12 2.95 -5.97
CA VAL A 187 -0.22 3.41 -7.02
C VAL A 187 -0.82 4.56 -7.78
N VAL A 188 0.02 5.45 -8.29
CA VAL A 188 -0.36 6.62 -9.08
C VAL A 188 0.70 6.88 -10.15
N HIS A 189 0.26 7.24 -11.35
CA HIS A 189 1.14 7.66 -12.45
C HIS A 189 2.35 6.72 -12.66
N GLY A 190 2.11 5.39 -12.69
CA GLY A 190 3.17 4.39 -12.83
C GLY A 190 4.10 4.26 -11.64
N SER A 191 3.75 4.77 -10.43
CA SER A 191 4.56 4.53 -9.24
C SER A 191 4.60 3.05 -8.91
N ARG A 192 5.70 2.60 -8.31
CA ARG A 192 5.80 1.21 -7.84
C ARG A 192 4.91 1.03 -6.61
N ALA A 193 4.35 -0.16 -6.47
CA ALA A 193 3.56 -0.53 -5.29
C ALA A 193 4.35 -0.37 -3.98
N SER A 194 5.66 -0.64 -4.02
CA SER A 194 6.60 -0.46 -2.90
C SER A 194 6.80 0.99 -2.48
N ASP A 195 6.48 1.96 -3.34
CA ASP A 195 6.67 3.38 -3.04
C ASP A 195 5.53 3.98 -2.21
N SER A 196 4.34 3.35 -2.20
CA SER A 196 3.17 3.80 -1.44
C SER A 196 3.51 4.09 0.03
N LEU A 197 3.06 5.22 0.54
CA LEU A 197 3.39 5.67 1.89
C LEU A 197 2.15 6.04 2.69
N VAL A 198 1.99 5.41 3.86
CA VAL A 198 0.94 5.72 4.82
C VAL A 198 1.54 6.33 6.07
N THR A 199 0.96 7.43 6.52
CA THR A 199 1.44 8.18 7.67
C THR A 199 0.31 8.55 8.64
N VAL A 200 0.65 8.71 9.90
CA VAL A 200 -0.19 9.36 10.91
C VAL A 200 0.46 10.71 11.25
N GLU A 201 -0.23 11.81 10.98
CA GLU A 201 0.30 13.17 11.16
C GLU A 201 1.69 13.34 10.50
N GLY A 202 1.87 12.78 9.31
CA GLY A 202 3.11 12.84 8.54
C GLY A 202 4.25 11.92 9.01
N MET A 203 4.05 11.08 10.02
CA MET A 203 5.02 10.07 10.46
C MET A 203 4.71 8.72 9.80
N PRO A 204 5.66 8.10 9.10
CA PRO A 204 5.47 6.80 8.46
C PRO A 204 5.10 5.71 9.46
N ILE A 205 4.12 4.88 9.09
CA ILE A 205 3.66 3.74 9.90
C ILE A 205 3.71 2.42 9.12
N ILE A 206 4.28 2.42 7.93
CA ILE A 206 4.52 1.19 7.15
C ILE A 206 5.62 0.38 7.81
N ASN A 207 5.64 -0.93 7.55
CA ASN A 207 6.74 -1.76 8.04
C ASN A 207 8.06 -1.43 7.31
N GLY A 208 9.18 -1.69 7.95
CA GLY A 208 10.52 -1.47 7.39
C GLY A 208 10.88 -2.39 6.21
N GLY A 209 9.95 -3.19 5.71
CA GLY A 209 10.13 -4.08 4.57
C GLY A 209 10.16 -3.41 3.22
N GLY A 210 9.94 -2.09 3.14
CA GLY A 210 9.93 -1.35 1.87
C GLY A 210 8.80 -1.73 0.91
N THR A 211 7.92 -2.63 1.34
CA THR A 211 6.87 -3.18 0.47
C THR A 211 5.71 -2.22 0.23
N GLY A 212 5.77 -0.98 0.74
CA GLY A 212 4.71 0.02 0.55
C GLY A 212 3.30 -0.47 0.88
N GLY A 213 2.38 0.42 1.17
CA GLY A 213 0.99 0.05 1.41
C GLY A 213 0.74 -0.65 2.76
N LEU A 214 -0.37 -1.38 2.84
CA LEU A 214 -0.83 -2.09 4.04
C LEU A 214 -0.45 -3.58 4.07
N MET A 215 0.48 -4.01 3.24
CA MET A 215 0.91 -5.40 3.28
C MET A 215 1.67 -5.63 4.58
N TYR A 216 1.05 -6.39 5.51
CA TYR A 216 1.56 -6.62 6.87
C TYR A 216 1.64 -5.36 7.75
N GLY A 217 0.88 -4.28 7.40
CA GLY A 217 0.95 -2.97 8.07
C GLY A 217 -0.07 -2.78 9.18
N ASN A 218 -0.04 -1.58 9.74
CA ASN A 218 -0.99 -1.15 10.75
C ASN A 218 -2.34 -0.79 10.11
N TYR A 219 -3.44 -1.22 10.72
CA TYR A 219 -4.82 -0.99 10.27
C TYR A 219 -5.45 0.13 11.08
N LEU A 220 -5.57 1.32 10.48
CA LEU A 220 -5.98 2.53 11.18
C LEU A 220 -7.48 2.54 11.53
N ASN A 221 -7.79 3.05 12.71
CA ASN A 221 -9.18 3.29 13.13
C ASN A 221 -9.73 4.58 12.48
N ASN A 222 -10.34 4.46 11.30
CA ASN A 222 -10.87 5.60 10.55
C ASN A 222 -12.05 6.31 11.23
N GLY A 223 -12.69 5.72 12.25
CA GLY A 223 -13.67 6.40 13.10
C GLY A 223 -13.07 7.55 13.91
N LEU A 224 -11.76 7.47 14.18
CA LEU A 224 -11.00 8.51 14.84
C LEU A 224 -10.32 9.51 13.88
N ALA A 225 -10.47 9.35 12.56
CA ALA A 225 -9.96 10.35 11.63
C ALA A 225 -10.78 11.65 11.69
N GLN A 226 -10.10 12.77 11.76
CA GLN A 226 -10.67 14.09 11.46
C GLN A 226 -10.77 14.27 9.96
N GLU A 227 -9.70 13.91 9.26
CA GLU A 227 -9.62 13.82 7.81
C GLU A 227 -8.51 12.84 7.38
N ILE A 228 -8.57 12.40 6.14
CA ILE A 228 -7.50 11.64 5.48
C ILE A 228 -7.16 12.36 4.19
N THR A 229 -5.88 12.63 3.96
CA THR A 229 -5.42 13.30 2.75
C THR A 229 -4.62 12.35 1.88
N PHE A 230 -4.78 12.49 0.56
CA PHE A 230 -4.06 11.72 -0.46
C PHE A 230 -3.38 12.71 -1.40
N GLN A 231 -2.07 12.82 -1.31
CA GLN A 231 -1.27 13.58 -2.26
C GLN A 231 -0.77 12.65 -3.35
N THR A 232 -1.00 12.99 -4.60
CA THR A 232 -0.79 12.09 -5.75
C THR A 232 0.32 12.54 -6.67
N ASP A 233 0.75 13.80 -6.59
CA ASP A 233 1.77 14.34 -7.49
C ASP A 233 2.52 15.54 -6.90
N SER A 234 3.55 15.98 -7.61
CA SER A 234 4.30 17.22 -7.35
C SER A 234 4.76 17.37 -5.89
N HIS A 235 5.35 16.28 -5.36
CA HIS A 235 5.80 16.23 -3.96
C HIS A 235 6.99 17.17 -3.74
N ASN A 236 6.93 17.94 -2.66
CA ASN A 236 8.01 18.86 -2.27
C ASN A 236 9.25 18.11 -1.69
N ALA A 237 10.30 18.85 -1.30
CA ALA A 237 11.54 18.23 -0.83
C ALA A 237 11.43 17.49 0.52
N GLU A 238 10.35 17.65 1.25
CA GLU A 238 10.08 16.87 2.47
C GLU A 238 9.86 15.38 2.18
N PHE A 239 9.39 15.04 0.97
CA PHE A 239 9.05 13.69 0.57
C PHE A 239 10.19 13.00 -0.19
N GLU A 240 10.48 11.75 0.16
CA GLU A 240 11.50 10.91 -0.49
C GLU A 240 11.04 10.40 -1.85
N ARG A 241 9.75 10.03 -1.99
CA ARG A 241 9.19 9.24 -3.09
C ARG A 241 8.11 10.01 -3.84
N ALA A 242 7.97 9.77 -5.14
CA ALA A 242 6.80 10.19 -5.93
C ALA A 242 5.77 9.05 -5.95
N THR A 243 4.72 9.16 -5.13
CA THR A 243 3.76 8.09 -4.91
C THR A 243 2.44 8.63 -4.38
N VAL A 244 1.50 7.75 -4.03
CA VAL A 244 0.37 8.14 -3.18
C VAL A 244 0.86 8.31 -1.75
N TYR A 245 0.93 9.55 -1.30
CA TYR A 245 1.20 9.87 0.10
C TYR A 245 -0.12 10.01 0.84
N SER A 246 -0.43 9.01 1.66
CA SER A 246 -1.66 8.98 2.47
C SER A 246 -1.37 9.46 3.88
N ASN A 247 -2.08 10.47 4.36
CA ASN A 247 -1.88 11.00 5.71
C ASN A 247 -3.17 10.99 6.51
N PHE A 248 -3.15 10.26 7.60
CA PHE A 248 -4.24 10.15 8.56
C PHE A 248 -4.08 11.20 9.66
N ILE A 249 -5.09 12.03 9.84
CA ILE A 249 -5.11 13.08 10.87
C ILE A 249 -6.14 12.70 11.92
N PRO A 250 -5.69 12.24 13.12
CA PRO A 250 -6.59 11.82 14.18
C PRO A 250 -7.34 13.00 14.80
N LYS A 251 -8.57 12.75 15.27
CA LYS A 251 -9.34 13.69 16.09
C LYS A 251 -8.59 14.03 17.39
N GLU A 252 -8.83 15.23 17.89
CA GLU A 252 -8.33 15.69 19.19
C GLU A 252 -9.46 15.93 20.16
N GLY A 253 -9.11 15.86 21.45
CA GLY A 253 -10.00 16.32 22.51
C GLY A 253 -10.22 17.83 22.44
N SER A 254 -11.36 18.28 22.97
CA SER A 254 -11.75 19.69 23.07
C SER A 254 -12.17 20.02 24.51
N ASN A 255 -12.49 21.29 24.79
CA ASN A 255 -13.00 21.69 26.12
C ASN A 255 -14.41 21.19 26.44
N THR A 256 -15.07 20.52 25.50
CA THR A 256 -16.37 19.84 25.69
C THR A 256 -16.21 18.37 25.33
N PHE A 257 -16.86 17.50 26.11
CA PHE A 257 -16.93 16.09 25.76
C PHE A 257 -17.78 15.92 24.49
N ARG A 258 -17.23 15.18 23.53
CA ARG A 258 -17.90 14.79 22.31
C ARG A 258 -17.51 13.37 21.96
N GLY A 259 -18.45 12.63 21.44
CA GLY A 259 -18.19 11.25 21.05
C GLY A 259 -19.09 10.78 19.93
N SER A 260 -18.77 9.62 19.40
CA SER A 260 -19.65 8.91 18.49
C SER A 260 -19.57 7.41 18.71
N VAL A 261 -20.68 6.74 18.45
CA VAL A 261 -20.74 5.27 18.35
C VAL A 261 -21.22 4.93 16.96
N PHE A 262 -20.43 4.16 16.23
CA PHE A 262 -20.80 3.64 14.92
C PHE A 262 -20.96 2.13 15.00
N GLY A 263 -22.00 1.59 14.36
CA GLY A 263 -22.18 0.17 14.16
C GLY A 263 -22.71 -0.11 12.76
N ARG A 264 -22.22 -1.20 12.12
CA ARG A 264 -22.76 -1.68 10.85
C ARG A 264 -22.76 -3.21 10.82
N TRP A 265 -23.67 -3.77 10.03
CA TRP A 265 -23.80 -5.21 9.85
C TRP A 265 -24.31 -5.55 8.45
N ALA A 266 -23.75 -6.64 7.86
CA ALA A 266 -24.31 -7.35 6.72
C ALA A 266 -24.19 -8.85 6.97
N GLY A 267 -25.20 -9.62 6.56
CA GLY A 267 -25.26 -11.06 6.77
C GLY A 267 -25.38 -11.84 5.46
N GLU A 268 -25.25 -13.16 5.54
CA GLU A 268 -25.26 -14.07 4.40
C GLU A 268 -26.52 -13.93 3.54
N SER A 269 -27.70 -13.81 4.15
CA SER A 269 -28.98 -13.69 3.44
C SER A 269 -29.20 -12.33 2.76
N TRP A 270 -28.28 -11.35 2.95
CA TRP A 270 -28.44 -9.97 2.47
C TRP A 270 -27.67 -9.74 1.17
N GLN A 271 -27.45 -10.79 0.38
CA GLN A 271 -26.76 -10.70 -0.89
C GLN A 271 -27.52 -11.42 -2.00
N SER A 272 -27.34 -10.95 -3.22
CA SER A 272 -27.84 -11.60 -4.43
C SER A 272 -26.89 -12.71 -4.89
N ASP A 273 -27.27 -13.43 -5.93
CA ASP A 273 -26.38 -14.24 -6.75
C ASP A 273 -26.10 -13.49 -8.04
N ASN A 274 -24.83 -13.52 -8.53
CA ASN A 274 -24.44 -12.93 -9.80
C ASN A 274 -23.61 -13.90 -10.66
N LEU A 275 -23.51 -15.17 -10.28
CA LEU A 275 -22.79 -16.18 -11.06
C LEU A 275 -23.62 -16.58 -12.29
N SER A 276 -23.15 -16.24 -13.49
CA SER A 276 -23.83 -16.54 -14.73
C SER A 276 -23.67 -18.01 -15.15
N ASP A 277 -24.61 -18.50 -15.99
CA ASP A 277 -24.52 -19.87 -16.51
C ASP A 277 -23.30 -20.06 -17.42
N GLU A 278 -22.87 -19.02 -18.11
CA GLU A 278 -21.63 -19.02 -18.87
C GLU A 278 -20.40 -19.25 -17.99
N GLN A 279 -20.31 -18.51 -16.87
CA GLN A 279 -19.20 -18.66 -15.90
C GLN A 279 -19.23 -20.04 -15.24
N LYS A 280 -20.41 -20.60 -14.96
CA LYS A 280 -20.55 -21.98 -14.47
C LYS A 280 -20.07 -22.99 -15.51
N ALA A 281 -20.41 -22.81 -16.78
CA ALA A 281 -19.95 -23.66 -17.89
C ALA A 281 -18.42 -23.59 -18.07
N GLN A 282 -17.80 -22.46 -17.72
CA GLN A 282 -16.35 -22.28 -17.73
C GLN A 282 -15.65 -22.84 -16.49
N GLY A 283 -16.36 -23.45 -15.55
CA GLY A 283 -15.79 -24.16 -14.39
C GLY A 283 -15.88 -23.44 -13.05
N LEU A 284 -16.50 -22.25 -12.97
CA LEU A 284 -16.74 -21.58 -11.70
C LEU A 284 -18.06 -22.07 -11.10
N SER A 285 -18.02 -23.15 -10.31
CA SER A 285 -19.25 -23.76 -9.76
C SER A 285 -19.86 -22.95 -8.61
N THR A 286 -19.03 -22.22 -7.85
CA THR A 286 -19.47 -21.35 -6.74
C THR A 286 -18.70 -20.03 -6.77
N GLY A 287 -19.39 -18.92 -6.41
CA GLY A 287 -18.76 -17.62 -6.21
C GLY A 287 -18.26 -17.40 -4.78
N ASN A 288 -17.54 -16.32 -4.57
CA ASN A 288 -17.30 -15.80 -3.23
C ASN A 288 -18.61 -15.23 -2.69
N ARG A 289 -18.95 -15.55 -1.45
CA ARG A 289 -20.16 -15.05 -0.77
C ARG A 289 -19.78 -14.48 0.58
N ILE A 290 -20.48 -13.45 1.01
CA ILE A 290 -20.36 -12.90 2.34
C ILE A 290 -21.09 -13.84 3.31
N ASP A 291 -20.41 -14.28 4.37
CA ASP A 291 -21.03 -14.87 5.55
C ASP A 291 -21.49 -13.76 6.49
N ARG A 292 -20.58 -12.84 6.84
CA ARG A 292 -20.89 -11.63 7.61
C ARG A 292 -19.84 -10.55 7.43
N ILE A 293 -20.30 -9.30 7.59
CA ILE A 293 -19.46 -8.11 7.72
C ILE A 293 -19.94 -7.34 8.94
N TRP A 294 -19.02 -6.86 9.76
CA TRP A 294 -19.35 -6.01 10.91
C TRP A 294 -18.30 -4.93 11.13
N ASP A 295 -18.71 -3.85 11.79
CA ASP A 295 -17.85 -2.76 12.27
C ASP A 295 -18.52 -2.11 13.49
N ILE A 296 -17.85 -2.10 14.63
CA ILE A 296 -18.28 -1.46 15.86
C ILE A 296 -17.18 -0.51 16.29
N ASN A 297 -17.50 0.77 16.44
CA ASN A 297 -16.52 1.83 16.65
C ASN A 297 -17.04 2.94 17.59
N PRO A 298 -17.01 2.74 18.91
CA PRO A 298 -17.21 3.79 19.89
C PRO A 298 -15.97 4.67 20.06
N ASN A 299 -16.15 5.98 20.14
CA ASN A 299 -15.08 6.91 20.43
C ASN A 299 -15.60 8.14 21.20
N VAL A 300 -14.73 8.71 22.05
CA VAL A 300 -15.06 9.88 22.87
C VAL A 300 -13.78 10.69 23.17
N GLY A 301 -13.94 12.00 23.28
CA GLY A 301 -12.87 12.88 23.71
C GLY A 301 -13.39 14.08 24.49
N GLY A 302 -12.49 14.68 25.28
CA GLY A 302 -12.82 15.83 26.10
C GLY A 302 -11.64 16.31 26.93
N PRO A 303 -11.83 17.29 27.83
CA PRO A 303 -10.78 17.82 28.65
C PRO A 303 -10.53 16.96 29.90
N ILE A 304 -9.28 16.60 30.16
CA ILE A 304 -8.83 16.15 31.48
C ILE A 304 -8.58 17.38 32.35
N VAL A 305 -7.90 18.39 31.80
CA VAL A 305 -7.75 19.72 32.38
C VAL A 305 -8.12 20.73 31.27
N ARG A 306 -9.17 21.52 31.48
CA ARG A 306 -9.61 22.53 30.51
C ARG A 306 -8.46 23.46 30.11
N ASP A 307 -8.39 23.77 28.82
CA ASP A 307 -7.40 24.62 28.16
C ASP A 307 -5.94 24.14 28.28
N ARG A 308 -5.69 22.91 28.82
CA ARG A 308 -4.32 22.39 29.01
C ARG A 308 -4.11 20.94 28.60
N LEU A 309 -5.02 20.04 28.96
CA LEU A 309 -4.86 18.61 28.73
C LEU A 309 -6.17 18.00 28.24
N TRP A 310 -6.13 17.45 27.07
CA TRP A 310 -7.26 16.77 26.47
C TRP A 310 -6.90 15.32 26.13
N VAL A 311 -7.93 14.49 26.08
CA VAL A 311 -7.87 13.11 25.62
C VAL A 311 -8.91 12.89 24.54
N TYR A 312 -8.56 12.10 23.55
CA TYR A 312 -9.49 11.49 22.59
C TYR A 312 -9.14 10.02 22.45
N GLY A 313 -10.11 9.14 22.56
CA GLY A 313 -9.86 7.70 22.45
C GLY A 313 -11.05 6.94 21.90
N GLY A 314 -10.79 5.71 21.47
CA GLY A 314 -11.82 4.84 20.96
C GLY A 314 -11.35 3.41 20.80
N PHE A 315 -12.33 2.57 20.53
CA PHE A 315 -12.16 1.16 20.21
C PHE A 315 -12.79 0.88 18.86
N ARG A 316 -12.22 -0.01 18.07
CA ARG A 316 -12.86 -0.55 16.87
C ARG A 316 -12.67 -2.06 16.83
N HIS A 317 -13.75 -2.76 16.51
CA HIS A 317 -13.74 -4.17 16.17
C HIS A 317 -14.49 -4.37 14.86
N TRP A 318 -13.78 -4.82 13.83
CA TRP A 318 -14.36 -4.95 12.49
C TRP A 318 -13.78 -6.15 11.75
N GLY A 319 -14.52 -6.63 10.78
CA GLY A 319 -14.05 -7.75 9.98
C GLY A 319 -15.04 -8.20 8.93
N THR A 320 -14.58 -9.18 8.18
CA THR A 320 -15.38 -9.87 7.17
C THR A 320 -15.09 -11.36 7.17
N TYR A 321 -16.12 -12.15 7.04
CA TYR A 321 -16.02 -13.58 6.76
C TYR A 321 -16.65 -13.81 5.39
N ASN A 322 -15.89 -14.42 4.49
CA ASN A 322 -16.33 -14.74 3.13
C ASN A 322 -16.13 -16.23 2.86
N THR A 323 -16.98 -16.82 2.05
CA THR A 323 -16.66 -18.11 1.44
C THR A 323 -15.57 -17.93 0.37
N VAL A 324 -14.80 -18.97 0.12
CA VAL A 324 -13.80 -19.01 -0.94
C VAL A 324 -14.34 -19.79 -2.11
N ALA A 325 -14.38 -19.17 -3.29
CA ALA A 325 -14.91 -19.80 -4.49
C ALA A 325 -14.24 -21.14 -4.77
N ASN A 326 -15.04 -22.17 -5.07
CA ASN A 326 -14.61 -23.54 -5.34
C ASN A 326 -13.76 -24.22 -4.24
N SER A 327 -13.67 -23.64 -3.05
CA SER A 327 -12.92 -24.20 -1.91
C SER A 327 -13.89 -24.78 -0.91
N PHE A 328 -13.74 -26.06 -0.55
CA PHE A 328 -14.63 -26.78 0.33
C PHE A 328 -13.90 -27.21 1.61
N LYS A 329 -14.66 -27.43 2.67
CA LYS A 329 -14.08 -27.96 3.92
C LYS A 329 -13.59 -29.39 3.71
N ASP A 330 -12.50 -29.73 4.38
CA ASP A 330 -12.03 -31.09 4.51
C ASP A 330 -12.85 -31.79 5.58
N ALA A 331 -13.27 -33.02 5.31
CA ALA A 331 -14.05 -33.81 6.25
C ALA A 331 -13.20 -34.28 7.43
N ASP A 332 -11.91 -34.50 7.22
CA ASP A 332 -10.97 -34.97 8.26
C ASP A 332 -9.54 -34.44 8.02
N PHE A 333 -9.15 -33.43 8.77
CA PHE A 333 -7.77 -32.90 8.71
C PHE A 333 -6.69 -33.87 9.15
N SER A 334 -7.05 -34.93 9.87
CA SER A 334 -6.09 -35.94 10.31
C SER A 334 -5.76 -36.99 9.24
N ASP A 335 -6.61 -37.11 8.21
CA ASP A 335 -6.31 -37.95 7.05
C ASP A 335 -5.18 -37.37 6.22
N ILE A 336 -4.45 -38.24 5.56
CA ILE A 336 -3.36 -37.83 4.66
C ILE A 336 -3.85 -37.22 3.36
N PHE A 337 -5.07 -37.56 2.93
CA PHE A 337 -5.70 -37.05 1.73
C PHE A 337 -6.83 -36.07 2.06
N TYR A 338 -7.07 -35.18 1.13
CA TYR A 338 -8.14 -34.20 1.22
C TYR A 338 -9.48 -34.82 0.80
N HIS A 339 -10.48 -34.72 1.68
CA HIS A 339 -11.83 -35.23 1.49
C HIS A 339 -12.84 -34.07 1.51
N PRO A 340 -13.20 -33.51 0.33
CA PRO A 340 -14.09 -32.35 0.28
C PRO A 340 -15.49 -32.67 0.77
N THR A 341 -16.03 -31.80 1.61
CA THR A 341 -17.46 -31.76 1.94
C THR A 341 -18.24 -30.93 0.92
N THR A 342 -19.53 -30.71 1.14
CA THR A 342 -20.35 -29.78 0.34
C THR A 342 -20.31 -28.36 0.88
N GLU A 343 -19.70 -28.12 2.04
CA GLU A 343 -19.64 -26.81 2.69
C GLU A 343 -18.39 -26.05 2.26
N GLN A 344 -18.55 -24.81 1.77
CA GLN A 344 -17.42 -23.97 1.39
C GLN A 344 -16.56 -23.56 2.59
N ASN A 345 -15.27 -23.43 2.36
CA ASN A 345 -14.36 -22.84 3.34
C ASN A 345 -14.64 -21.36 3.54
N LEU A 346 -14.54 -20.91 4.79
CA LEU A 346 -14.57 -19.50 5.16
C LEU A 346 -13.15 -18.92 5.17
N ASN A 347 -13.05 -17.63 4.83
CA ASN A 347 -11.89 -16.79 5.06
C ASN A 347 -12.23 -15.76 6.14
N PRO A 348 -12.05 -16.09 7.43
CA PRO A 348 -12.30 -15.16 8.53
C PRO A 348 -11.11 -14.19 8.66
N VAL A 349 -11.38 -12.90 8.53
CA VAL A 349 -10.40 -11.83 8.79
C VAL A 349 -11.05 -10.77 9.65
N TRP A 350 -10.38 -10.39 10.72
CA TRP A 350 -10.86 -9.32 11.59
C TRP A 350 -9.72 -8.60 12.32
N HIS A 351 -10.04 -7.41 12.77
CA HIS A 351 -9.11 -6.50 13.41
C HIS A 351 -9.71 -5.90 14.67
N GLU A 352 -8.86 -5.59 15.62
CA GLU A 352 -9.19 -4.76 16.78
C GLU A 352 -8.20 -3.61 16.89
N SER A 353 -8.65 -2.47 17.35
CA SER A 353 -7.84 -1.29 17.59
C SER A 353 -8.32 -0.58 18.85
N VAL A 354 -7.39 -0.26 19.74
CA VAL A 354 -7.61 0.59 20.93
C VAL A 354 -6.71 1.79 20.79
N VAL A 355 -7.32 2.94 20.55
CA VAL A 355 -6.60 4.21 20.32
C VAL A 355 -6.76 5.14 21.50
N ALA A 356 -5.67 5.81 21.87
CA ALA A 356 -5.69 6.96 22.74
C ALA A 356 -4.77 8.06 22.22
N ARG A 357 -5.27 9.29 22.22
CA ARG A 357 -4.51 10.50 21.91
C ARG A 357 -4.61 11.48 23.07
N PHE A 358 -3.48 11.90 23.55
CA PHE A 358 -3.36 12.96 24.55
C PHE A 358 -2.78 14.21 23.89
N THR A 359 -3.37 15.36 24.17
CA THR A 359 -2.89 16.66 23.71
C THR A 359 -2.64 17.53 24.93
N VAL A 360 -1.41 18.05 25.06
CA VAL A 360 -0.96 18.88 26.15
C VAL A 360 -0.55 20.25 25.64
N GLN A 361 -1.25 21.29 26.02
CA GLN A 361 -0.80 22.69 25.87
C GLN A 361 -0.01 23.09 27.13
N ALA A 362 1.32 22.90 27.10
CA ALA A 362 2.18 23.16 28.25
C ALA A 362 2.25 24.65 28.57
N ASN A 363 2.26 25.50 27.54
CA ASN A 363 2.14 26.97 27.62
C ASN A 363 1.64 27.47 26.24
N GLN A 364 1.52 28.82 26.10
CA GLN A 364 0.98 29.41 24.84
C GLN A 364 1.77 29.06 23.57
N LYS A 365 3.03 28.64 23.71
CA LYS A 365 3.91 28.31 22.60
C LYS A 365 4.16 26.81 22.40
N ASN A 366 4.03 25.98 23.44
CA ASN A 366 4.45 24.60 23.40
C ASN A 366 3.27 23.65 23.52
N LYS A 367 3.06 22.86 22.47
CA LYS A 367 2.06 21.83 22.38
C LYS A 367 2.72 20.47 22.17
N PHE A 368 2.26 19.47 22.91
CA PHE A 368 2.69 18.09 22.79
C PHE A 368 1.50 17.20 22.47
N ASN A 369 1.71 16.20 21.61
CA ASN A 369 0.75 15.15 21.38
C ASN A 369 1.40 13.80 21.64
N LEU A 370 0.65 12.88 22.21
CA LEU A 370 0.98 11.47 22.33
C LEU A 370 -0.17 10.69 21.69
N TYR A 371 0.12 9.91 20.69
CA TYR A 371 -0.82 9.02 20.01
C TYR A 371 -0.38 7.57 20.19
N THR A 372 -1.30 6.70 20.55
CA THR A 372 -1.07 5.25 20.60
C THR A 372 -2.26 4.51 20.02
N ASP A 373 -1.98 3.47 19.26
CA ASP A 373 -2.96 2.58 18.67
C ASP A 373 -2.47 1.12 18.85
N TRP A 374 -3.10 0.40 19.76
CA TRP A 374 -2.84 -1.01 20.03
C TRP A 374 -3.78 -1.85 19.19
N GLN A 375 -3.21 -2.71 18.36
CA GLN A 375 -3.95 -3.46 17.35
C GLN A 375 -3.78 -4.96 17.55
N TYR A 376 -4.80 -5.70 17.13
CA TYR A 376 -4.76 -7.13 16.95
C TYR A 376 -5.36 -7.46 15.59
N THR A 377 -4.68 -8.30 14.83
CA THR A 377 -5.14 -8.73 13.50
C THR A 377 -5.14 -10.25 13.42
N TYR A 378 -6.22 -10.80 12.89
CA TYR A 378 -6.40 -12.23 12.68
C TYR A 378 -6.74 -12.52 11.21
N PHE A 379 -5.96 -13.40 10.58
CA PHE A 379 -6.26 -14.00 9.28
C PHE A 379 -6.40 -15.49 9.46
N GLY A 380 -7.61 -15.98 9.31
CA GLY A 380 -7.94 -17.37 9.59
C GLY A 380 -7.87 -18.28 8.37
N ASN A 381 -7.40 -17.82 7.22
CA ASN A 381 -7.14 -18.62 6.04
C ASN A 381 -5.83 -18.12 5.40
N CYS A 382 -5.37 -18.73 4.30
CA CYS A 382 -4.23 -18.21 3.55
C CYS A 382 -4.36 -16.69 3.38
N PHE A 383 -3.24 -15.97 3.35
CA PHE A 383 -3.26 -14.52 3.15
C PHE A 383 -4.04 -14.11 1.88
N VAL A 384 -3.89 -14.89 0.81
CA VAL A 384 -4.72 -14.82 -0.40
C VAL A 384 -5.32 -16.21 -0.65
N PRO A 385 -6.53 -16.49 -0.14
CA PRO A 385 -7.13 -17.81 -0.26
C PRO A 385 -7.57 -18.10 -1.70
N THR A 386 -7.25 -19.31 -2.16
CA THR A 386 -7.72 -19.86 -3.44
C THR A 386 -8.16 -21.31 -3.23
N TYR A 387 -8.95 -21.87 -4.16
CA TYR A 387 -9.32 -23.27 -4.09
C TYR A 387 -8.14 -24.25 -4.30
N LEU A 388 -7.01 -23.75 -4.86
CA LEU A 388 -5.80 -24.55 -5.08
C LEU A 388 -5.07 -24.93 -3.78
N THR A 389 -5.39 -24.28 -2.69
CA THR A 389 -4.80 -24.57 -1.38
C THR A 389 -5.91 -24.81 -0.36
N ALA A 390 -5.96 -26.03 0.17
CA ALA A 390 -6.89 -26.38 1.23
C ALA A 390 -6.61 -25.55 2.48
N ILE A 391 -7.64 -25.30 3.27
CA ILE A 391 -7.52 -24.48 4.47
C ILE A 391 -6.52 -25.09 5.49
N SER A 392 -6.34 -26.39 5.52
CA SER A 392 -5.37 -27.10 6.38
C SER A 392 -3.93 -26.70 6.07
N ALA A 393 -3.60 -26.48 4.79
CA ALA A 393 -2.30 -26.03 4.34
C ALA A 393 -2.05 -24.51 4.53
N CYS A 394 -3.01 -23.79 5.08
CA CYS A 394 -2.90 -22.36 5.35
C CYS A 394 -2.59 -22.09 6.81
N PRO A 395 -1.53 -21.35 7.15
CA PRO A 395 -1.34 -20.86 8.51
C PRO A 395 -2.49 -19.98 8.99
N GLU A 396 -2.73 -19.94 10.29
CA GLU A 396 -3.44 -18.83 10.91
C GLU A 396 -2.44 -17.71 11.21
N TYR A 397 -2.66 -16.51 10.67
CA TYR A 397 -1.78 -15.39 10.99
C TYR A 397 -2.38 -14.53 12.10
N LYS A 398 -1.53 -14.21 13.08
CA LYS A 398 -1.87 -13.34 14.20
C LYS A 398 -0.75 -12.34 14.37
N ASN A 399 -1.10 -11.05 14.37
CA ASN A 399 -0.13 -9.99 14.57
C ASN A 399 -0.10 -9.59 16.04
N ILE A 400 0.92 -10.02 16.78
CA ILE A 400 1.14 -9.74 18.20
C ILE A 400 2.66 -9.75 18.48
N PRO A 401 3.29 -8.64 18.93
CA PRO A 401 2.70 -7.32 19.14
C PRO A 401 2.47 -6.55 17.83
N GLN A 402 1.46 -5.67 17.85
CA GLN A 402 1.23 -4.71 16.78
C GLN A 402 0.70 -3.43 17.42
N TYR A 403 1.46 -2.34 17.34
CA TYR A 403 1.01 -1.04 17.85
C TYR A 403 1.74 0.12 17.18
N ILE A 404 1.13 1.29 17.25
CA ILE A 404 1.75 2.58 16.93
C ILE A 404 1.91 3.33 18.26
N LEU A 405 3.11 3.80 18.54
CA LEU A 405 3.38 4.77 19.61
C LEU A 405 4.07 5.97 18.99
N GLN A 406 3.44 7.15 19.08
CA GLN A 406 3.94 8.36 18.44
C GLN A 406 3.86 9.54 19.39
N GLY A 407 4.99 10.25 19.52
CA GLY A 407 5.07 11.50 20.25
C GLY A 407 5.36 12.67 19.32
N SER A 408 4.74 13.84 19.56
CA SER A 408 4.96 15.05 18.75
C SER A 408 4.94 16.34 19.57
N TRP A 409 5.71 17.36 19.13
CA TRP A 409 5.76 18.71 19.68
C TRP A 409 5.74 19.75 18.58
N SER A 410 5.04 20.83 18.79
CA SER A 410 5.06 22.00 17.94
C SER A 410 5.20 23.26 18.79
N SER A 411 5.96 24.23 18.26
CA SER A 411 6.23 25.49 18.96
C SER A 411 6.31 26.66 17.98
N PRO A 412 5.29 27.52 17.90
CA PRO A 412 5.41 28.82 17.25
C PRO A 412 6.27 29.75 18.16
N VAL A 413 7.59 29.70 17.96
CA VAL A 413 8.57 30.49 18.73
C VAL A 413 8.30 31.97 18.56
N THR A 414 8.01 32.38 17.32
CA THR A 414 7.57 33.71 16.94
C THR A 414 6.43 33.62 15.92
N ASN A 415 5.81 34.75 15.56
CA ASN A 415 4.81 34.78 14.48
C ASN A 415 5.37 34.40 13.09
N LYS A 416 6.71 34.24 12.98
CA LYS A 416 7.39 33.88 11.73
C LYS A 416 8.10 32.53 11.78
N LEU A 417 8.43 32.05 12.98
CA LEU A 417 9.23 30.83 13.19
C LEU A 417 8.42 29.78 13.93
N LEU A 418 8.17 28.67 13.25
CA LEU A 418 7.58 27.45 13.79
C LEU A 418 8.65 26.37 13.85
N LEU A 419 8.81 25.75 15.01
CA LEU A 419 9.63 24.56 15.21
C LEU A 419 8.73 23.37 15.47
N GLU A 420 9.15 22.23 14.96
CA GLU A 420 8.35 21.03 14.99
C GLU A 420 9.20 19.80 14.98
N ALA A 421 8.71 18.78 15.65
CA ALA A 421 9.51 17.59 15.71
C ALA A 421 8.79 16.39 16.36
N GLY A 422 9.26 15.03 16.19
CA GLY A 422 8.74 13.81 16.83
C GLY A 422 9.28 12.51 16.42
N GLY A 423 8.71 11.46 17.00
CA GLY A 423 9.08 10.10 16.72
C GLY A 423 7.91 9.13 16.79
N THR A 424 8.03 8.04 16.06
CA THR A 424 7.08 6.92 16.11
C THR A 424 7.82 5.59 16.20
N ILE A 425 7.21 4.63 16.87
CA ILE A 425 7.64 3.24 16.97
C ILE A 425 6.48 2.37 16.51
N THR A 426 6.76 1.46 15.57
CA THR A 426 5.78 0.54 15.00
C THR A 426 6.34 -0.89 14.97
N PRO A 427 6.31 -1.61 16.09
CA PRO A 427 6.63 -3.03 16.10
C PRO A 427 5.48 -3.84 15.48
N GLN A 428 5.86 -4.89 14.75
CA GLN A 428 4.92 -5.77 14.07
C GLN A 428 5.47 -7.19 13.99
N ASP A 429 4.66 -8.15 14.41
CA ASP A 429 4.93 -9.57 14.21
C ASP A 429 3.78 -10.22 13.44
N PHE A 430 4.06 -10.64 12.20
CA PHE A 430 3.14 -11.38 11.34
C PHE A 430 3.46 -12.87 11.45
N HIS A 431 3.02 -13.48 12.56
CA HIS A 431 3.33 -14.88 12.87
C HIS A 431 2.31 -15.85 12.26
N GLY A 432 2.81 -16.84 11.53
CA GLY A 432 2.03 -17.94 10.97
C GLY A 432 1.96 -19.13 11.93
N TYR A 433 0.81 -19.32 12.56
CA TYR A 433 0.55 -20.43 13.50
C TYR A 433 -0.02 -21.65 12.79
N ARG A 434 0.20 -22.82 13.35
CA ARG A 434 -0.53 -24.02 12.96
C ARG A 434 -2.01 -23.87 13.28
N ARG A 435 -2.83 -24.28 12.35
CA ARG A 435 -4.29 -24.30 12.52
C ARG A 435 -4.71 -25.37 13.53
N PRO A 436 -5.73 -25.14 14.38
CA PRO A 436 -6.35 -26.19 15.16
C PRO A 436 -6.79 -27.36 14.28
N GLY A 437 -6.45 -28.58 14.68
CA GLY A 437 -6.70 -29.80 13.92
C GLY A 437 -5.54 -30.26 13.03
N VAL A 438 -4.56 -29.40 12.72
CA VAL A 438 -3.35 -29.80 12.00
C VAL A 438 -2.27 -30.18 13.01
N SER A 439 -1.86 -31.45 12.99
CA SER A 439 -0.83 -31.99 13.86
C SER A 439 0.58 -31.48 13.51
N GLU A 440 1.46 -31.38 14.49
CA GLU A 440 2.89 -31.09 14.27
C GLU A 440 3.61 -32.15 13.45
N THR A 441 3.10 -33.39 13.46
CA THR A 441 3.64 -34.51 12.69
C THR A 441 3.03 -34.64 11.27
N GLN A 442 2.03 -33.83 10.94
CA GLN A 442 1.40 -33.86 9.62
C GLN A 442 2.30 -33.19 8.58
N PHE A 443 2.43 -33.84 7.43
CA PHE A 443 3.21 -33.28 6.32
C PHE A 443 2.42 -32.27 5.48
N ALA A 444 3.13 -31.33 4.89
CA ALA A 444 2.61 -30.55 3.78
C ALA A 444 2.58 -31.42 2.53
N MET A 445 1.43 -31.49 1.88
CA MET A 445 1.16 -32.32 0.71
C MET A 445 0.96 -31.46 -0.54
N ASN A 446 1.47 -31.94 -1.69
CA ASN A 446 1.25 -31.30 -2.99
C ASN A 446 0.94 -32.33 -4.07
N ASP A 447 -0.09 -32.09 -4.88
CA ASP A 447 -0.38 -32.84 -6.12
C ASP A 447 -0.65 -31.90 -7.29
N THR A 448 0.33 -31.78 -8.19
CA THR A 448 0.19 -30.96 -9.41
C THR A 448 -0.68 -31.63 -10.47
N THR A 449 -1.09 -32.89 -10.26
CA THR A 449 -2.00 -33.65 -11.15
C THR A 449 -3.43 -33.65 -10.64
N ALA A 450 -3.71 -32.94 -9.53
CA ALA A 450 -5.04 -32.87 -8.94
C ALA A 450 -6.08 -32.46 -9.98
N PRO A 451 -7.25 -33.11 -10.00
CA PRO A 451 -8.34 -32.77 -10.93
C PRO A 451 -8.79 -31.32 -10.76
N ALA A 452 -9.35 -30.75 -11.82
CA ALA A 452 -9.93 -29.41 -11.75
C ALA A 452 -10.98 -29.31 -10.62
N GLY A 453 -10.91 -28.26 -9.82
CA GLY A 453 -11.79 -28.05 -8.66
C GLY A 453 -11.32 -28.71 -7.35
N MET A 454 -10.20 -29.45 -7.38
CA MET A 454 -9.57 -29.99 -6.19
C MET A 454 -8.34 -29.16 -5.79
N PRO A 455 -8.01 -29.04 -4.49
CA PRO A 455 -6.79 -28.35 -4.09
C PRO A 455 -5.55 -29.14 -4.53
N GLN A 456 -4.53 -28.38 -4.91
CA GLN A 456 -3.20 -28.94 -5.18
C GLN A 456 -2.36 -29.07 -3.91
N ASN A 457 -2.62 -28.20 -2.89
CA ASN A 457 -1.92 -28.20 -1.62
C ASN A 457 -2.88 -28.48 -0.48
N TRP A 458 -2.53 -29.41 0.41
CA TRP A 458 -3.29 -29.73 1.61
C TRP A 458 -2.38 -30.28 2.73
N GLY A 459 -2.94 -30.72 3.85
CA GLY A 459 -2.20 -31.17 5.02
C GLY A 459 -1.65 -29.98 5.82
N ALA A 460 -0.37 -29.98 6.14
CA ALA A 460 0.26 -28.88 6.85
C ALA A 460 0.75 -27.77 5.89
N SER A 461 1.10 -26.62 6.45
CA SER A 461 1.77 -25.54 5.71
C SER A 461 3.29 -25.67 5.78
N THR A 462 3.98 -25.18 4.74
CA THR A 462 5.43 -24.94 4.79
C THR A 462 5.77 -23.51 5.25
N GLY A 463 4.76 -22.66 5.49
CA GLY A 463 4.90 -21.24 5.79
C GLY A 463 4.69 -20.87 7.26
N TYR A 464 4.82 -21.82 8.19
CA TYR A 464 4.82 -21.50 9.62
C TYR A 464 6.08 -20.75 10.01
N GLY A 465 5.97 -19.91 11.06
CA GLY A 465 7.10 -19.18 11.62
C GLY A 465 6.83 -17.69 11.81
N TYR A 466 7.85 -16.99 12.28
CA TYR A 466 7.82 -15.55 12.56
C TYR A 466 8.14 -14.72 11.32
N ASN A 467 7.48 -13.59 11.21
CA ASN A 467 7.87 -12.52 10.30
C ASN A 467 7.75 -11.18 11.05
N ARG A 468 8.71 -10.94 11.93
CA ARG A 468 8.74 -9.76 12.76
C ARG A 468 9.54 -8.65 12.09
N SER A 469 8.99 -7.43 12.12
CA SER A 469 9.69 -6.23 11.69
C SER A 469 9.34 -5.07 12.62
N ASP A 470 10.35 -4.40 13.14
CA ASP A 470 10.19 -3.24 14.00
C ASP A 470 10.77 -2.03 13.28
N GLN A 471 10.07 -0.89 13.37
CA GLN A 471 10.50 0.35 12.76
C GLN A 471 10.39 1.50 13.75
N THR A 472 11.38 2.38 13.71
CA THR A 472 11.38 3.66 14.41
C THR A 472 11.63 4.79 13.43
N ASN A 473 10.88 5.88 13.57
CA ASN A 473 11.07 7.07 12.74
C ASN A 473 11.24 8.28 13.64
N TYR A 474 12.08 9.21 13.19
CA TYR A 474 12.30 10.50 13.80
C TYR A 474 12.26 11.57 12.72
N ARG A 475 11.72 12.74 13.04
CA ARG A 475 11.81 13.89 12.17
C ARG A 475 11.85 15.19 12.96
N ALA A 476 12.47 16.24 12.37
CA ALA A 476 12.37 17.62 12.87
C ALA A 476 12.35 18.59 11.69
N SER A 477 11.70 19.73 11.89
CA SER A 477 11.69 20.81 10.90
C SER A 477 11.59 22.18 11.54
N ALA A 478 12.08 23.18 10.81
CA ALA A 478 11.92 24.59 11.11
C ALA A 478 11.29 25.28 9.90
N SER A 479 10.18 25.98 10.13
CA SER A 479 9.50 26.76 9.11
C SER A 479 9.63 28.25 9.45
N TYR A 480 10.15 29.03 8.51
CA TYR A 480 10.29 30.49 8.64
C TYR A 480 9.49 31.20 7.55
N VAL A 481 8.51 31.98 7.96
CA VAL A 481 7.53 32.61 7.06
C VAL A 481 7.70 34.12 7.08
N THR A 482 7.84 34.69 5.91
CA THR A 482 7.78 36.15 5.66
C THR A 482 6.55 36.45 4.81
N GLY A 483 6.35 37.72 4.39
CA GLY A 483 5.24 38.05 3.47
C GLY A 483 5.33 37.35 2.11
N SER A 484 6.53 37.10 1.58
CA SER A 484 6.78 36.55 0.25
C SER A 484 7.44 35.17 0.24
N HIS A 485 8.11 34.77 1.30
CA HIS A 485 8.83 33.51 1.42
C HIS A 485 8.28 32.63 2.54
N SER A 486 8.18 31.34 2.27
CA SER A 486 7.87 30.31 3.27
C SER A 486 8.93 29.21 3.20
N ILE A 487 10.00 29.42 3.96
CA ILE A 487 11.16 28.53 3.98
C ILE A 487 10.93 27.42 4.99
N LYS A 488 11.17 26.16 4.59
CA LYS A 488 11.14 25.03 5.48
C LYS A 488 12.40 24.18 5.31
N THR A 489 13.03 23.80 6.41
CA THR A 489 14.16 22.88 6.44
C THR A 489 13.92 21.82 7.51
N GLY A 490 14.49 20.66 7.32
CA GLY A 490 14.32 19.58 8.29
C GLY A 490 15.02 18.30 7.91
N PHE A 491 14.81 17.28 8.75
CA PHE A 491 15.27 15.93 8.47
C PHE A 491 14.20 14.89 8.82
N MET A 492 14.32 13.72 8.23
CA MET A 492 13.60 12.50 8.59
C MET A 492 14.60 11.36 8.66
N LEU A 493 14.48 10.51 9.69
CA LEU A 493 15.35 9.36 9.92
C LEU A 493 14.47 8.14 10.21
N MET A 494 14.69 7.06 9.51
CA MET A 494 14.07 5.74 9.73
C MET A 494 15.17 4.74 10.07
N HIS A 495 14.91 3.93 11.09
CA HIS A 495 15.64 2.72 11.43
C HIS A 495 14.66 1.55 11.49
N ALA A 496 15.07 0.37 10.96
CA ALA A 496 14.22 -0.80 10.97
C ALA A 496 15.05 -2.09 11.00
N TRP A 497 14.48 -3.17 11.49
CA TRP A 497 15.08 -4.50 11.38
C TRP A 497 13.99 -5.54 11.13
N ARG A 498 14.42 -6.68 10.61
CA ARG A 498 13.57 -7.83 10.33
C ARG A 498 14.19 -9.10 10.88
N TYR A 499 13.32 -9.94 11.46
CA TYR A 499 13.61 -11.31 11.80
C TYR A 499 12.51 -12.20 11.22
N ASN A 500 12.89 -13.16 10.37
CA ASN A 500 11.95 -14.07 9.72
C ASN A 500 12.42 -15.50 9.88
N THR A 501 11.51 -16.42 10.23
CA THR A 501 11.78 -17.87 10.29
C THR A 501 10.85 -18.61 9.33
N GLN A 502 11.29 -19.79 8.90
CA GLN A 502 10.48 -20.76 8.18
C GLN A 502 10.59 -22.11 8.87
N GLU A 503 9.44 -22.63 9.31
CA GLU A 503 9.35 -23.78 10.19
C GLU A 503 8.39 -24.86 9.66
N PRO A 504 8.67 -25.49 8.50
CA PRO A 504 7.82 -26.55 7.95
C PRO A 504 7.83 -27.76 8.90
N ASN A 505 6.66 -28.36 9.09
CA ASN A 505 6.53 -29.58 9.89
C ASN A 505 7.49 -30.67 9.39
N ASN A 506 8.06 -31.45 10.31
CA ASN A 506 8.99 -32.54 10.01
C ASN A 506 10.20 -32.14 9.16
N SER A 507 10.46 -30.84 8.94
CA SER A 507 11.48 -30.36 7.99
C SER A 507 11.36 -30.97 6.59
N ALA A 508 10.14 -31.37 6.18
CA ALA A 508 9.87 -32.02 4.92
C ALA A 508 8.46 -31.72 4.38
N SER A 509 8.31 -31.73 3.06
CA SER A 509 7.01 -31.73 2.37
C SER A 509 6.97 -32.82 1.31
N LEU A 510 5.78 -33.31 1.01
CA LEU A 510 5.59 -34.47 0.15
C LEU A 510 4.84 -34.07 -1.11
N SER A 511 5.25 -34.66 -2.24
CA SER A 511 4.53 -34.54 -3.49
C SER A 511 4.03 -35.92 -3.92
N VAL A 512 2.77 -35.95 -4.35
CA VAL A 512 2.11 -37.15 -4.88
C VAL A 512 1.59 -36.89 -6.29
N ARG A 513 1.22 -37.95 -6.98
CA ARG A 513 0.44 -37.92 -8.23
C ARG A 513 -0.79 -38.80 -8.03
N GLY A 514 -1.93 -38.16 -7.80
CA GLY A 514 -3.09 -38.85 -7.25
C GLY A 514 -2.77 -39.41 -5.87
N THR A 515 -2.86 -40.73 -5.71
CA THR A 515 -2.52 -41.39 -4.44
C THR A 515 -1.09 -41.95 -4.39
N GLN A 516 -0.26 -41.77 -5.43
CA GLN A 516 1.05 -42.36 -5.46
C GLN A 516 2.16 -41.37 -5.08
N PRO A 517 3.07 -41.75 -4.17
CA PRO A 517 4.26 -40.97 -3.87
C PRO A 517 5.07 -40.65 -5.12
N PHE A 518 5.56 -39.42 -5.22
CA PHE A 518 6.33 -38.98 -6.37
C PHE A 518 7.69 -38.37 -5.97
N SER A 519 7.67 -37.41 -5.04
CA SER A 519 8.91 -36.82 -4.52
C SER A 519 8.72 -36.28 -3.10
N LEU A 520 9.81 -36.03 -2.41
CA LEU A 520 9.82 -35.31 -1.16
C LEU A 520 10.83 -34.16 -1.22
N THR A 521 10.50 -33.06 -0.54
CA THR A 521 11.41 -31.93 -0.37
C THR A 521 11.84 -31.86 1.09
N GLN A 522 13.15 -31.85 1.35
CA GLN A 522 13.76 -31.68 2.65
C GLN A 522 14.16 -30.22 2.85
N TYR A 523 14.00 -29.69 4.05
CA TYR A 523 14.31 -28.32 4.43
C TYR A 523 15.49 -28.27 5.39
N ALA A 524 16.43 -27.36 5.16
CA ALA A 524 17.60 -27.12 6.00
C ALA A 524 17.22 -26.32 7.27
N THR A 525 16.19 -26.77 7.97
CA THR A 525 15.71 -26.10 9.20
C THR A 525 16.74 -26.17 10.34
N PRO A 526 16.74 -25.18 11.26
CA PRO A 526 15.98 -23.94 11.19
C PRO A 526 16.47 -23.04 10.06
N ILE A 527 15.51 -22.37 9.38
CA ILE A 527 15.78 -21.36 8.35
C ILE A 527 15.39 -20.02 8.94
N GLN A 528 16.34 -19.11 9.05
CA GLN A 528 16.11 -17.79 9.62
C GLN A 528 16.85 -16.70 8.84
N PHE A 529 16.26 -15.51 8.77
CA PHE A 529 16.80 -14.36 8.06
C PHE A 529 16.78 -13.15 8.98
N HIS A 530 17.89 -12.42 9.02
CA HIS A 530 18.02 -11.22 9.82
C HIS A 530 18.67 -10.11 9.02
N GLU A 531 17.91 -9.04 8.76
CA GLU A 531 18.36 -7.85 8.02
C GLU A 531 18.04 -6.59 8.81
N THR A 532 18.94 -5.60 8.74
CA THR A 532 18.81 -4.32 9.41
C THR A 532 18.98 -3.16 8.45
N LEU A 533 18.01 -2.25 8.43
CA LEU A 533 18.14 -0.90 7.91
C LEU A 533 18.77 -0.04 9.00
N ARG A 534 20.05 0.26 8.89
CA ARG A 534 20.74 1.10 9.87
C ARG A 534 20.18 2.50 9.91
N TYR A 535 19.95 3.07 8.74
CA TYR A 535 19.26 4.33 8.55
C TYR A 535 18.75 4.49 7.12
N ASN A 536 17.61 5.13 6.99
CA ASN A 536 17.16 5.86 5.81
C ASN A 536 16.91 7.28 6.27
N MET A 537 17.80 8.20 5.92
CA MET A 537 17.81 9.59 6.40
C MET A 537 17.72 10.55 5.23
N GLY A 538 16.74 11.46 5.30
CA GLY A 538 16.60 12.56 4.36
C GLY A 538 16.76 13.90 5.07
N ILE A 539 17.61 14.77 4.55
CA ILE A 539 17.75 16.17 4.98
C ILE A 539 17.24 17.05 3.86
N PHE A 540 16.40 18.01 4.14
CA PHE A 540 15.80 18.85 3.10
C PHE A 540 15.78 20.32 3.45
N ALA A 541 15.78 21.15 2.40
CA ALA A 541 15.49 22.57 2.46
C ALA A 541 14.64 22.97 1.26
N GLN A 542 13.63 23.77 1.50
CA GLN A 542 12.69 24.22 0.45
C GLN A 542 12.18 25.62 0.74
N ASP A 543 11.76 26.31 -0.31
CA ASP A 543 11.12 27.62 -0.20
C ASP A 543 9.93 27.70 -1.16
N GLN A 544 8.88 28.36 -0.71
CA GLN A 544 7.77 28.80 -1.51
C GLN A 544 7.85 30.33 -1.61
N TRP A 545 8.26 30.81 -2.79
CA TRP A 545 8.46 32.23 -3.06
C TRP A 545 7.33 32.78 -3.93
N ARG A 546 6.60 33.77 -3.38
CA ARG A 546 5.53 34.49 -4.11
C ARG A 546 6.08 35.75 -4.73
N TYR A 547 5.96 35.83 -6.07
CA TYR A 547 6.33 37.03 -6.84
C TYR A 547 5.20 37.40 -7.82
N ASN A 548 4.50 38.50 -7.51
CA ASN A 548 3.32 38.93 -8.26
C ASN A 548 2.27 37.79 -8.37
N ARG A 549 2.00 37.35 -9.62
CA ARG A 549 1.05 36.27 -9.93
C ARG A 549 1.71 34.88 -9.96
N PHE A 550 3.00 34.80 -9.70
CA PHE A 550 3.74 33.56 -9.69
C PHE A 550 4.03 33.11 -8.27
N THR A 551 3.97 31.81 -8.06
CA THR A 551 4.50 31.16 -6.87
C THR A 551 5.51 30.11 -7.31
N PHE A 552 6.75 30.26 -6.89
CA PHE A 552 7.83 29.31 -7.15
C PHE A 552 7.98 28.42 -5.93
N ASN A 553 7.93 27.10 -6.14
CA ASN A 553 8.19 26.08 -5.15
C ASN A 553 9.48 25.38 -5.54
N TYR A 554 10.53 25.51 -4.76
CA TYR A 554 11.81 24.89 -5.05
C TYR A 554 12.47 24.36 -3.78
N GLY A 555 13.23 23.30 -3.93
CA GLY A 555 13.91 22.68 -2.82
C GLY A 555 14.89 21.62 -3.25
N VAL A 556 15.64 21.16 -2.29
CA VAL A 556 16.59 20.08 -2.44
C VAL A 556 16.50 19.15 -1.24
N ARG A 557 16.62 17.86 -1.51
CA ARG A 557 16.71 16.82 -0.50
C ARG A 557 18.01 16.04 -0.69
N LEU A 558 18.65 15.71 0.41
CA LEU A 558 19.79 14.80 0.47
C LEU A 558 19.32 13.52 1.14
N ASP A 559 19.37 12.40 0.43
CA ASP A 559 18.97 11.09 0.94
C ASP A 559 20.19 10.18 1.18
N PHE A 560 20.19 9.52 2.32
CA PHE A 560 21.22 8.58 2.75
C PHE A 560 20.55 7.29 3.20
N LEU A 561 20.89 6.15 2.60
CA LEU A 561 20.35 4.85 3.01
C LEU A 561 21.49 3.84 3.20
N ASN A 562 21.50 3.19 4.36
CA ASN A 562 22.42 2.10 4.65
C ASN A 562 21.67 0.92 5.27
N ALA A 563 21.85 -0.26 4.67
CA ALA A 563 21.34 -1.51 5.18
C ALA A 563 22.46 -2.57 5.21
N ARG A 564 22.20 -3.63 5.97
CA ARG A 564 23.09 -4.77 6.09
C ARG A 564 22.30 -6.07 6.31
N VAL A 565 22.97 -7.19 6.10
CA VAL A 565 22.60 -8.49 6.66
C VAL A 565 23.35 -8.66 7.98
N ASP A 566 22.63 -8.97 9.05
CA ASP A 566 23.27 -9.22 10.34
C ASP A 566 23.98 -10.58 10.36
N PRO A 567 25.00 -10.79 11.21
CA PRO A 567 25.60 -12.10 11.38
C PRO A 567 24.56 -13.07 11.97
N GLN A 568 24.59 -14.33 11.55
CA GLN A 568 23.58 -15.30 11.91
C GLN A 568 24.21 -16.61 12.36
N ASP A 569 23.91 -17.01 13.61
CA ASP A 569 24.27 -18.29 14.18
C ASP A 569 23.03 -19.19 14.17
N ILE A 570 23.02 -20.18 13.29
CA ILE A 570 21.89 -21.10 13.11
C ILE A 570 22.24 -22.44 13.76
N VAL A 571 21.47 -22.85 14.75
CA VAL A 571 21.67 -24.12 15.46
C VAL A 571 21.52 -25.33 14.53
N ALA A 572 22.06 -26.47 14.91
CA ALA A 572 21.87 -27.71 14.14
C ALA A 572 20.39 -28.06 14.05
N GLY A 573 19.98 -28.48 12.87
CA GLY A 573 18.64 -29.01 12.58
C GLY A 573 18.65 -30.50 12.28
N PRO A 574 17.48 -31.10 11.94
CA PRO A 574 17.41 -32.53 11.65
C PRO A 574 18.36 -32.98 10.54
N PHE A 575 18.50 -32.16 9.47
CA PHE A 575 19.29 -32.53 8.29
C PHE A 575 20.59 -31.72 8.15
N THR A 576 20.87 -30.81 9.08
CA THR A 576 21.95 -29.83 8.90
C THR A 576 22.73 -29.62 10.19
N PRO A 577 24.07 -29.45 10.11
CA PRO A 577 24.87 -29.03 11.26
C PRO A 577 24.55 -27.60 11.67
N ALA A 578 25.09 -27.15 12.79
CA ALA A 578 25.11 -25.73 13.15
C ALA A 578 25.90 -24.94 12.09
N ARG A 579 25.41 -23.76 11.75
CA ARG A 579 25.94 -22.92 10.68
C ARG A 579 26.15 -21.50 11.18
N HIS A 580 27.27 -20.92 10.81
CA HIS A 580 27.59 -19.51 11.02
C HIS A 580 27.64 -18.78 9.69
N PHE A 581 27.03 -17.62 9.61
CA PHE A 581 27.06 -16.74 8.46
C PHE A 581 27.52 -15.34 8.90
N ASP A 582 28.58 -14.86 8.26
CA ASP A 582 29.12 -13.53 8.52
C ASP A 582 28.13 -12.42 8.08
N ALA A 583 28.28 -11.26 8.72
CA ALA A 583 27.55 -10.07 8.32
C ALA A 583 27.91 -9.63 6.89
N VAL A 584 26.93 -9.09 6.16
CA VAL A 584 27.18 -8.43 4.87
C VAL A 584 26.85 -6.95 5.04
N GLU A 585 27.90 -6.16 5.10
CA GLU A 585 27.82 -4.73 5.36
C GLU A 585 27.56 -3.92 4.08
N ASN A 586 26.91 -2.75 4.24
CA ASN A 586 26.73 -1.76 3.16
C ASN A 586 26.00 -2.32 1.92
N VAL A 587 24.93 -3.03 2.14
CA VAL A 587 24.08 -3.59 1.08
C VAL A 587 22.63 -3.02 1.17
N PRO A 588 22.42 -1.73 0.76
CA PRO A 588 23.39 -0.82 0.15
C PRO A 588 23.97 0.25 1.10
N ASN A 589 24.78 1.19 0.51
CA ASN A 589 25.18 2.46 1.12
C ASN A 589 25.01 3.59 0.09
N TRP A 590 23.77 4.03 -0.08
CA TRP A 590 23.39 5.00 -1.09
C TRP A 590 23.37 6.44 -0.56
N LYS A 591 23.69 7.37 -1.46
CA LYS A 591 23.64 8.81 -1.23
C LYS A 591 23.06 9.49 -2.46
N ASP A 592 22.09 10.36 -2.28
CA ASP A 592 21.40 11.03 -3.39
C ASP A 592 21.20 12.51 -3.12
N VAL A 593 21.08 13.26 -4.22
CA VAL A 593 20.63 14.66 -4.23
C VAL A 593 19.41 14.73 -5.10
N ASP A 594 18.29 15.19 -4.52
CA ASP A 594 16.98 15.14 -5.13
C ASP A 594 16.40 16.54 -5.25
N PRO A 595 16.63 17.25 -6.38
CA PRO A 595 16.08 18.56 -6.62
C PRO A 595 14.58 18.50 -6.91
N ARG A 596 13.83 19.54 -6.47
CA ARG A 596 12.43 19.77 -6.74
C ARG A 596 12.25 21.19 -7.24
N PHE A 597 11.45 21.36 -8.28
CA PHE A 597 11.07 22.66 -8.80
C PHE A 597 9.62 22.64 -9.25
N GLY A 598 8.90 23.70 -8.93
CA GLY A 598 7.55 23.92 -9.40
C GLY A 598 7.21 25.40 -9.49
N VAL A 599 6.29 25.71 -10.39
CA VAL A 599 5.77 27.06 -10.60
C VAL A 599 4.25 27.00 -10.70
N VAL A 600 3.59 27.92 -10.04
CA VAL A 600 2.17 28.18 -10.17
C VAL A 600 1.99 29.59 -10.68
N TRP A 601 1.18 29.75 -11.72
CA TRP A 601 0.82 31.03 -12.30
C TRP A 601 -0.69 31.26 -12.13
N ASP A 602 -1.06 32.24 -11.30
CA ASP A 602 -2.43 32.79 -11.28
C ASP A 602 -2.66 33.61 -12.55
N LEU A 603 -3.24 32.96 -13.57
CA LEU A 603 -3.26 33.45 -14.95
C LEU A 603 -3.92 34.81 -15.08
N PHE A 604 -5.02 35.05 -14.35
CA PHE A 604 -5.79 36.30 -14.42
C PHE A 604 -5.58 37.18 -13.17
N GLY A 605 -4.98 36.65 -12.10
CA GLY A 605 -4.75 37.34 -10.83
C GLY A 605 -5.98 37.44 -9.93
N ASP A 606 -7.02 36.67 -10.24
CA ASP A 606 -8.27 36.58 -9.47
C ASP A 606 -8.36 35.37 -8.56
N GLY A 607 -7.32 34.50 -8.57
CA GLY A 607 -7.27 33.28 -7.79
C GLY A 607 -8.15 32.14 -8.32
N LYS A 608 -8.73 32.27 -9.52
CA LYS A 608 -9.69 31.32 -10.08
C LYS A 608 -9.11 30.41 -11.17
N THR A 609 -7.94 30.77 -11.72
CA THR A 609 -7.27 29.96 -12.74
C THR A 609 -5.79 29.84 -12.44
N ALA A 610 -5.34 28.63 -12.13
CA ALA A 610 -3.95 28.33 -11.91
C ALA A 610 -3.39 27.44 -13.02
N LEU A 611 -2.33 27.88 -13.69
CA LEU A 611 -1.48 27.04 -14.53
C LEU A 611 -0.29 26.62 -13.70
N LYS A 612 0.00 25.30 -13.66
CA LYS A 612 1.03 24.73 -12.81
C LYS A 612 2.00 23.91 -13.62
N GLY A 613 3.27 23.97 -13.27
CA GLY A 613 4.30 23.10 -13.82
C GLY A 613 5.23 22.63 -12.72
N SER A 614 5.65 21.39 -12.74
CA SER A 614 6.61 20.84 -11.77
C SER A 614 7.52 19.81 -12.40
N VAL A 615 8.70 19.66 -11.83
CA VAL A 615 9.65 18.60 -12.12
C VAL A 615 10.45 18.27 -10.85
N GLY A 616 10.66 16.99 -10.60
CA GLY A 616 11.45 16.54 -9.46
C GLY A 616 12.09 15.18 -9.67
N ARG A 617 13.24 14.98 -9.03
CA ARG A 617 13.90 13.69 -8.90
C ARG A 617 13.48 13.06 -7.57
N TYR A 618 13.14 11.79 -7.58
CA TYR A 618 12.71 11.01 -6.43
C TYR A 618 13.43 9.67 -6.39
N VAL A 619 13.84 9.23 -5.23
CA VAL A 619 14.42 7.89 -5.08
C VAL A 619 13.32 6.86 -4.91
N VAL A 620 13.56 5.64 -5.39
CA VAL A 620 12.67 4.50 -5.18
C VAL A 620 12.68 4.11 -3.71
N GLY A 621 11.51 3.79 -3.17
CA GLY A 621 11.36 3.32 -1.80
C GLY A 621 12.15 2.05 -1.57
N ALA A 622 12.99 2.04 -0.55
CA ALA A 622 13.78 0.89 -0.13
C ALA A 622 13.96 0.90 1.40
N ALA A 623 14.08 -0.28 1.97
CA ALA A 623 14.40 -0.49 3.37
C ALA A 623 15.35 -1.71 3.50
N TYR A 624 15.19 -2.57 4.50
CA TYR A 624 16.08 -3.74 4.66
C TYR A 624 15.91 -4.79 3.54
N GLU A 625 14.82 -4.83 2.79
CA GLU A 625 14.59 -5.81 1.71
C GLU A 625 15.65 -5.76 0.61
N ILE A 626 16.31 -4.64 0.42
CA ILE A 626 17.40 -4.51 -0.55
C ILE A 626 18.62 -5.34 -0.15
N ALA A 627 18.80 -5.62 1.14
CA ALA A 627 19.84 -6.48 1.65
C ALA A 627 19.56 -7.98 1.46
N ARG A 628 18.28 -8.37 1.27
CA ARG A 628 17.86 -9.77 1.20
C ARG A 628 18.57 -10.60 0.12
N PRO A 629 18.73 -10.14 -1.14
CA PRO A 629 19.48 -10.90 -2.15
C PRO A 629 20.94 -11.16 -1.77
N ALA A 630 21.52 -10.29 -0.93
CA ALA A 630 22.88 -10.45 -0.42
C ALA A 630 22.94 -11.32 0.85
N ASN A 631 21.79 -11.75 1.41
CA ASN A 631 21.77 -12.62 2.60
C ASN A 631 22.31 -14.01 2.25
N PRO A 632 23.41 -14.47 2.88
CA PRO A 632 24.00 -15.76 2.55
C PRO A 632 23.09 -16.94 2.91
N VAL A 633 22.21 -16.80 3.88
CA VAL A 633 21.18 -17.83 4.16
C VAL A 633 20.17 -17.92 3.01
N GLN A 634 19.73 -16.76 2.46
CA GLN A 634 18.81 -16.73 1.33
C GLN A 634 19.40 -17.39 0.07
N SER A 635 20.69 -17.24 -0.16
CA SER A 635 21.42 -17.80 -1.30
C SER A 635 21.92 -19.23 -1.07
N SER A 636 21.84 -19.76 0.14
CA SER A 636 22.19 -21.14 0.47
C SER A 636 21.14 -22.12 -0.05
N VAL A 637 21.55 -23.38 -0.21
CA VAL A 637 20.65 -24.47 -0.61
C VAL A 637 19.81 -24.90 0.61
N ASN A 638 18.73 -24.17 0.87
CA ASN A 638 17.85 -24.42 2.00
C ASN A 638 16.84 -25.54 1.77
N THR A 639 16.63 -25.94 0.53
CA THR A 639 15.73 -27.03 0.17
C THR A 639 16.38 -27.95 -0.85
N VAL A 640 16.03 -29.24 -0.77
CA VAL A 640 16.42 -30.22 -1.79
C VAL A 640 15.28 -31.19 -1.99
N THR A 641 14.98 -31.46 -3.28
CA THR A 641 13.94 -32.43 -3.65
C THR A 641 14.62 -33.71 -4.13
N ARG A 642 14.11 -34.83 -3.68
CA ARG A 642 14.53 -36.17 -4.14
C ARG A 642 13.30 -36.99 -4.54
N THR A 643 13.49 -37.95 -5.43
CA THR A 643 12.41 -38.88 -5.74
C THR A 643 12.04 -39.67 -4.48
N TRP A 644 10.77 -39.93 -4.33
CA TRP A 644 10.18 -40.78 -3.29
C TRP A 644 9.00 -41.48 -3.97
N ALA A 645 9.29 -42.60 -4.58
CA ALA A 645 8.35 -43.27 -5.45
C ALA A 645 8.45 -44.80 -5.39
N PRO A 646 7.34 -45.51 -5.59
CA PRO A 646 7.37 -46.96 -5.77
C PRO A 646 8.06 -47.31 -7.09
N PRO A 647 8.65 -48.54 -7.19
CA PRO A 647 9.09 -49.07 -8.49
C PRO A 647 7.96 -49.08 -9.52
N ALA A 648 8.32 -49.07 -10.81
CA ALA A 648 7.34 -49.11 -11.89
C ALA A 648 6.41 -50.31 -11.78
N GLY A 649 5.10 -50.06 -11.83
CA GLY A 649 4.06 -51.07 -11.71
C GLY A 649 3.70 -51.49 -10.29
N VAL A 650 4.32 -50.89 -9.26
CA VAL A 650 3.99 -51.13 -7.85
C VAL A 650 3.06 -50.01 -7.36
N ILE A 651 1.94 -50.39 -6.76
CA ILE A 651 1.05 -49.45 -6.08
C ILE A 651 1.49 -49.34 -4.62
N TYR A 652 1.79 -48.11 -4.20
CA TYR A 652 2.13 -47.83 -2.81
C TYR A 652 0.87 -47.85 -1.94
N ASN A 653 0.96 -48.58 -0.82
CA ASN A 653 -0.10 -48.73 0.18
C ASN A 653 0.43 -48.55 1.60
N GLY A 654 1.54 -47.81 1.76
CA GLY A 654 2.15 -47.54 3.06
C GLY A 654 1.47 -46.35 3.79
N ASP A 655 2.14 -45.88 4.83
CA ASP A 655 1.66 -44.89 5.78
C ASP A 655 1.97 -43.44 5.35
N TYR A 656 2.49 -43.24 4.12
CA TYR A 656 2.94 -41.95 3.58
C TYR A 656 3.89 -41.18 4.52
N ASN A 657 4.65 -41.91 5.32
CA ASN A 657 5.69 -41.36 6.17
C ASN A 657 7.07 -41.66 5.59
N PRO A 658 7.75 -40.69 4.93
CA PRO A 658 9.02 -40.93 4.27
C PRO A 658 10.13 -41.37 5.26
N TYR A 659 10.02 -41.08 6.56
CA TYR A 659 10.96 -41.54 7.59
C TYR A 659 10.88 -43.05 7.84
N ASN A 660 9.71 -43.66 7.58
CA ASN A 660 9.52 -45.11 7.66
C ASN A 660 9.93 -45.79 6.35
N ASP A 661 9.90 -45.07 5.24
CA ASP A 661 10.20 -45.59 3.92
C ASP A 661 11.70 -45.59 3.59
N CYS A 662 12.41 -44.53 4.05
CA CYS A 662 13.80 -44.25 3.71
C CYS A 662 14.60 -43.74 4.94
N ASP A 663 15.91 -43.85 4.85
CA ASP A 663 16.81 -43.07 5.69
C ASP A 663 17.01 -41.67 5.07
N LEU A 664 16.30 -40.68 5.58
CA LEU A 664 16.36 -39.28 5.07
C LEU A 664 17.66 -38.56 5.43
N PHE A 665 18.44 -39.11 6.39
CA PHE A 665 19.76 -38.57 6.76
C PHE A 665 20.85 -39.04 5.79
N ASN A 666 20.60 -40.10 5.03
CA ASN A 666 21.52 -40.60 4.03
C ASN A 666 21.31 -39.85 2.70
N PRO A 667 22.32 -39.10 2.18
CA PRO A 667 22.21 -38.39 0.91
C PRO A 667 22.15 -39.32 -0.32
N ALA A 668 22.60 -40.53 -0.23
CA ALA A 668 22.53 -41.52 -1.30
C ALA A 668 21.10 -42.08 -1.50
N ALA A 669 20.83 -42.65 -2.67
CA ALA A 669 19.62 -43.40 -2.89
C ALA A 669 19.51 -44.59 -1.92
N ASN A 670 18.36 -44.75 -1.26
CA ASN A 670 18.15 -45.75 -0.25
C ASN A 670 16.67 -46.12 -0.06
N THR A 671 16.42 -47.21 0.63
CA THR A 671 15.06 -47.64 1.02
C THR A 671 15.12 -48.46 2.31
N LYS A 672 14.11 -48.31 3.17
CA LYS A 672 13.82 -49.20 4.31
C LYS A 672 12.74 -50.23 3.96
N ARG A 673 12.06 -50.09 2.80
CA ARG A 673 11.01 -50.99 2.31
C ARG A 673 11.32 -51.46 0.88
N PRO A 674 12.29 -52.37 0.70
CA PRO A 674 12.68 -52.84 -0.63
C PRO A 674 11.50 -53.40 -1.44
N GLY A 675 11.41 -53.03 -2.72
CA GLY A 675 10.32 -53.45 -3.63
C GLY A 675 9.01 -52.67 -3.47
N GLN A 676 8.84 -51.85 -2.42
CA GLN A 676 7.65 -51.04 -2.18
C GLN A 676 7.85 -49.56 -2.52
N ILE A 677 8.97 -48.99 -2.09
CA ILE A 677 9.27 -47.57 -2.30
C ILE A 677 10.79 -47.34 -2.24
N GLN A 678 11.24 -46.30 -2.92
CA GLN A 678 12.64 -45.88 -2.95
C GLN A 678 12.77 -44.36 -2.89
N CYS A 679 13.72 -43.88 -2.11
CA CYS A 679 14.18 -42.50 -2.16
C CYS A 679 15.41 -42.41 -3.07
N GLY A 680 15.39 -41.47 -4.02
CA GLY A 680 16.54 -41.15 -4.84
C GLY A 680 17.65 -40.43 -4.07
N ALA A 681 18.82 -40.26 -4.67
CA ALA A 681 19.90 -39.48 -4.05
C ALA A 681 19.54 -37.99 -4.01
N ILE A 682 20.10 -37.26 -3.03
CA ILE A 682 20.08 -35.82 -3.00
C ILE A 682 20.91 -35.29 -4.17
N GLN A 683 20.29 -34.50 -5.05
CA GLN A 683 20.94 -34.00 -6.26
C GLN A 683 21.96 -32.87 -5.99
N ASN A 684 21.73 -32.09 -4.93
CA ASN A 684 22.63 -30.98 -4.57
C ASN A 684 23.37 -31.25 -3.26
N PRO A 685 24.68 -31.56 -3.31
CA PRO A 685 25.47 -31.86 -2.12
C PRO A 685 25.70 -30.65 -1.20
N ALA A 686 25.42 -29.41 -1.69
CA ALA A 686 25.50 -28.20 -0.90
C ALA A 686 24.29 -27.99 0.04
N PHE A 687 23.33 -28.90 0.06
CA PHE A 687 22.16 -28.84 0.94
C PHE A 687 22.56 -28.67 2.41
N GLY A 688 22.06 -27.61 3.02
CA GLY A 688 22.33 -27.30 4.42
C GLY A 688 23.77 -26.89 4.76
N GLN A 689 24.61 -26.67 3.74
CA GLN A 689 25.98 -26.19 3.95
C GLN A 689 26.04 -24.66 3.83
N VAL A 690 27.06 -24.08 4.47
CA VAL A 690 27.44 -22.69 4.23
C VAL A 690 28.13 -22.63 2.87
N THR A 691 27.48 -21.96 1.94
CA THR A 691 28.00 -21.81 0.56
C THR A 691 28.32 -20.35 0.25
N ALA A 692 29.19 -20.14 -0.74
CA ALA A 692 29.41 -18.82 -1.27
C ALA A 692 28.09 -18.25 -1.83
N ARG A 693 27.91 -16.95 -1.71
CA ARG A 693 26.73 -16.26 -2.26
C ARG A 693 26.66 -16.47 -3.76
N THR A 694 25.50 -16.87 -4.23
CA THR A 694 25.22 -17.05 -5.66
C THR A 694 24.77 -15.77 -6.35
N THR A 695 24.46 -14.71 -5.57
CA THR A 695 24.08 -13.41 -6.09
C THR A 695 24.87 -12.32 -5.36
N ASN A 696 25.53 -11.48 -6.12
CA ASN A 696 26.33 -10.38 -5.64
C ASN A 696 25.92 -9.09 -6.35
N TYR A 697 26.15 -7.97 -5.70
CA TYR A 697 26.00 -6.65 -6.31
C TYR A 697 27.36 -6.14 -6.79
N ASP A 698 27.37 -5.49 -7.95
CA ASP A 698 28.46 -4.63 -8.32
C ASP A 698 28.53 -3.46 -7.31
N PRO A 699 29.71 -3.19 -6.71
CA PRO A 699 29.86 -2.04 -5.81
C PRO A 699 29.38 -0.71 -6.41
N ALA A 700 29.43 -0.55 -7.72
CA ALA A 700 28.99 0.64 -8.44
C ALA A 700 27.48 0.89 -8.35
N VAL A 701 26.65 -0.13 -8.08
CA VAL A 701 25.19 0.04 -7.96
C VAL A 701 24.69 0.09 -6.52
N ILE A 702 25.50 -0.33 -5.54
CA ILE A 702 25.09 -0.34 -4.13
C ILE A 702 25.85 0.65 -3.26
N ASN A 703 26.95 1.24 -3.73
CA ASN A 703 27.72 2.19 -2.95
C ASN A 703 28.00 3.46 -3.75
N GLY A 704 27.68 4.61 -3.18
CA GLY A 704 28.05 5.89 -3.76
C GLY A 704 26.91 6.88 -3.91
N TRP A 705 27.23 7.96 -4.64
CA TRP A 705 26.31 9.04 -4.96
C TRP A 705 25.56 8.76 -6.26
N HIS A 706 24.22 9.03 -6.26
CA HIS A 706 23.36 8.95 -7.44
C HIS A 706 23.27 7.58 -8.11
N VAL A 707 23.53 6.50 -7.39
CA VAL A 707 23.47 5.12 -7.90
C VAL A 707 22.18 4.40 -7.52
N ARG A 708 21.45 4.91 -6.54
CA ARG A 708 20.14 4.36 -6.12
C ARG A 708 19.15 4.44 -7.28
N PRO A 709 18.32 3.39 -7.50
CA PRO A 709 17.18 3.48 -8.41
C PRO A 709 16.32 4.69 -8.07
N ASN A 710 15.92 5.42 -9.09
CA ASN A 710 15.20 6.68 -8.94
C ASN A 710 14.18 6.87 -10.06
N ASN A 711 13.37 7.89 -9.94
CA ASN A 711 12.54 8.37 -11.03
C ASN A 711 12.53 9.91 -11.05
N TRP A 712 12.34 10.44 -12.23
CA TRP A 712 11.97 11.83 -12.45
C TRP A 712 10.48 11.87 -12.76
N GLU A 713 9.78 12.83 -12.20
CA GLU A 713 8.39 13.11 -12.52
C GLU A 713 8.27 14.56 -12.97
N GLY A 714 7.66 14.75 -14.13
CA GLY A 714 7.31 16.06 -14.68
C GLY A 714 5.80 16.14 -14.89
N GLN A 715 5.20 17.27 -14.50
CA GLN A 715 3.78 17.51 -14.67
C GLN A 715 3.50 18.93 -15.14
N VAL A 716 2.51 19.06 -16.02
CA VAL A 716 1.88 20.33 -16.37
C VAL A 716 0.37 20.19 -16.15
N SER A 717 -0.24 21.15 -15.46
CA SER A 717 -1.67 21.11 -15.17
C SER A 717 -2.32 22.50 -15.17
N ILE A 718 -3.60 22.52 -15.44
CA ILE A 718 -4.47 23.69 -15.32
C ILE A 718 -5.63 23.38 -14.37
N GLN A 719 -5.87 24.25 -13.43
CA GLN A 719 -7.03 24.20 -12.54
C GLN A 719 -7.81 25.51 -12.66
N ARG A 720 -9.13 25.38 -12.87
CA ARG A 720 -9.99 26.54 -13.01
C ARG A 720 -11.30 26.39 -12.26
N GLU A 721 -11.72 27.43 -11.57
CA GLU A 721 -13.08 27.60 -11.08
C GLU A 721 -13.98 27.97 -12.25
N ILE A 722 -14.81 27.04 -12.72
CA ILE A 722 -15.69 27.23 -13.90
C ILE A 722 -16.89 28.07 -13.55
N VAL A 723 -17.51 27.75 -12.41
CA VAL A 723 -18.55 28.53 -11.74
C VAL A 723 -18.27 28.52 -10.25
N PRO A 724 -18.82 29.41 -9.43
CA PRO A 724 -18.59 29.45 -8.00
C PRO A 724 -18.72 28.04 -7.35
N ARG A 725 -17.70 27.63 -6.63
CA ARG A 725 -17.61 26.33 -5.95
C ARG A 725 -17.55 25.09 -6.87
N VAL A 726 -17.27 25.26 -8.16
CA VAL A 726 -17.03 24.16 -9.11
C VAL A 726 -15.69 24.37 -9.81
N SER A 727 -14.74 23.49 -9.61
CA SER A 727 -13.45 23.51 -10.30
C SER A 727 -13.31 22.33 -11.26
N ALA A 728 -12.64 22.60 -12.39
CA ALA A 728 -12.13 21.58 -13.28
C ALA A 728 -10.60 21.59 -13.23
N TYR A 729 -10.02 20.41 -13.38
CA TYR A 729 -8.59 20.16 -13.40
C TYR A 729 -8.25 19.29 -14.60
N ALA A 730 -7.17 19.63 -15.30
CA ALA A 730 -6.59 18.79 -16.35
C ALA A 730 -5.08 18.79 -16.20
N ALA A 731 -4.46 17.61 -16.33
CA ALA A 731 -3.02 17.44 -16.20
C ALA A 731 -2.46 16.43 -17.20
N TYR A 732 -1.20 16.64 -17.58
CA TYR A 732 -0.34 15.63 -18.19
C TYR A 732 0.82 15.36 -17.25
N THR A 733 1.05 14.07 -16.95
CA THR A 733 2.15 13.59 -16.11
C THR A 733 3.02 12.63 -16.89
N ARG A 734 4.33 12.84 -16.84
CA ARG A 734 5.34 11.92 -17.35
C ARG A 734 6.29 11.56 -16.23
N ARG A 735 6.53 10.24 -16.06
CA ARG A 735 7.53 9.69 -15.16
C ARG A 735 8.47 8.81 -15.94
N TRP A 736 9.76 8.89 -15.64
CA TRP A 736 10.77 7.99 -16.19
C TRP A 736 11.73 7.53 -15.11
N PHE A 737 12.04 6.25 -15.14
CA PHE A 737 12.91 5.62 -14.16
C PHE A 737 14.37 5.68 -14.58
N GLY A 738 15.28 5.78 -13.60
CA GLY A 738 16.71 5.78 -13.79
C GLY A 738 17.43 4.82 -12.86
N ASN A 739 18.68 4.55 -13.17
CA ASN A 739 19.55 3.60 -12.44
C ASN A 739 18.92 2.20 -12.34
N LEU A 740 18.27 1.76 -13.40
CA LEU A 740 17.75 0.39 -13.50
C LEU A 740 18.92 -0.58 -13.57
N THR A 741 18.75 -1.76 -12.98
CA THR A 741 19.79 -2.79 -12.91
C THR A 741 19.47 -3.96 -13.81
N ALA A 742 20.50 -4.65 -14.26
CA ALA A 742 20.43 -5.96 -14.91
C ALA A 742 21.16 -7.00 -14.07
N THR A 743 20.85 -8.27 -14.28
CA THR A 743 21.50 -9.39 -13.60
C THR A 743 22.18 -10.26 -14.65
N ARG A 744 23.48 -10.52 -14.47
CA ARG A 744 24.28 -11.41 -15.32
C ARG A 744 24.73 -12.63 -14.53
N ASN A 745 24.51 -13.84 -15.09
CA ASN A 745 25.16 -15.02 -14.57
C ASN A 745 26.58 -15.12 -15.20
N GLN A 746 27.60 -14.91 -14.39
CA GLN A 746 29.01 -14.87 -14.83
C GLN A 746 29.57 -16.23 -15.23
N ASN A 747 28.86 -17.33 -14.95
CA ASN A 747 29.27 -18.69 -15.25
C ASN A 747 28.78 -19.20 -16.61
N VAL A 748 28.12 -18.34 -17.39
CA VAL A 748 27.56 -18.67 -18.71
C VAL A 748 27.89 -17.62 -19.75
N THR A 749 27.92 -18.07 -21.00
CA THR A 749 28.04 -17.26 -22.22
C THR A 749 26.97 -17.69 -23.20
N ASN A 750 26.80 -16.99 -24.32
CA ASN A 750 25.86 -17.40 -25.37
C ASN A 750 26.13 -18.82 -25.92
N ALA A 751 27.39 -19.28 -25.90
CA ALA A 751 27.77 -20.62 -26.35
C ALA A 751 27.27 -21.75 -25.44
N ASP A 752 26.91 -21.44 -24.20
CA ASP A 752 26.38 -22.42 -23.26
C ASP A 752 24.88 -22.73 -23.48
N TYR A 753 24.24 -22.09 -24.47
CA TYR A 753 22.80 -22.23 -24.72
C TYR A 753 22.53 -22.79 -26.11
N THR A 754 21.47 -23.57 -26.19
CA THR A 754 20.85 -24.00 -27.44
C THR A 754 19.54 -23.28 -27.65
N HIS A 755 19.42 -22.64 -28.84
CA HIS A 755 18.16 -22.04 -29.27
C HIS A 755 17.14 -23.12 -29.64
N TYR A 756 15.86 -22.90 -29.30
CA TYR A 756 14.79 -23.76 -29.75
C TYR A 756 13.50 -22.98 -30.03
N CYS A 757 12.60 -23.58 -30.76
CA CYS A 757 11.28 -23.07 -31.04
C CYS A 757 10.24 -24.12 -30.63
N ILE A 758 9.03 -23.68 -30.32
CA ILE A 758 7.90 -24.56 -30.00
C ILE A 758 6.70 -24.23 -30.87
N PRO A 759 5.92 -25.25 -31.30
CA PRO A 759 4.66 -25.01 -31.99
C PRO A 759 3.62 -24.54 -30.97
N ILE A 760 3.01 -23.39 -31.23
CA ILE A 760 1.87 -22.91 -30.44
C ILE A 760 0.60 -23.56 -30.98
N PRO A 761 -0.23 -24.16 -30.14
CA PRO A 761 -1.51 -24.76 -30.58
C PRO A 761 -2.39 -23.75 -31.30
N VAL A 762 -3.17 -24.23 -32.27
CA VAL A 762 -4.25 -23.43 -32.88
C VAL A 762 -5.36 -23.27 -31.86
N ASP A 763 -5.62 -22.04 -31.47
CA ASP A 763 -6.61 -21.68 -30.47
C ASP A 763 -7.10 -20.25 -30.72
N SER A 764 -8.37 -20.08 -31.03
CA SER A 764 -8.98 -18.79 -31.35
C SER A 764 -8.94 -17.78 -30.17
N ARG A 765 -8.70 -18.25 -28.96
CA ARG A 765 -8.54 -17.40 -27.77
C ARG A 765 -7.18 -16.74 -27.71
N LEU A 766 -6.16 -17.28 -28.40
CA LEU A 766 -4.82 -16.69 -28.44
C LEU A 766 -4.75 -15.50 -29.41
N PRO A 767 -3.86 -14.56 -29.22
CA PRO A 767 -3.55 -13.54 -30.21
C PRO A 767 -3.20 -14.19 -31.56
N ASN A 768 -3.78 -13.67 -32.63
CA ASN A 768 -3.62 -14.20 -33.99
C ASN A 768 -4.03 -15.68 -34.19
N GLY A 769 -4.83 -16.27 -33.28
CA GLY A 769 -5.39 -17.63 -33.40
C GLY A 769 -4.42 -18.78 -33.15
N GLY A 770 -3.20 -18.52 -32.70
CA GLY A 770 -2.16 -19.55 -32.51
C GLY A 770 -1.65 -20.14 -33.83
N GLY A 771 -1.15 -21.39 -33.78
CA GLY A 771 -0.70 -22.13 -34.98
C GLY A 771 0.66 -21.68 -35.55
N TYR A 772 1.36 -20.80 -34.90
CA TYR A 772 2.70 -20.31 -35.29
C TYR A 772 3.81 -20.99 -34.46
N GLN A 773 5.06 -20.80 -34.90
CA GLN A 773 6.23 -21.20 -34.13
C GLN A 773 6.68 -20.05 -33.21
N GLN A 774 6.69 -20.30 -31.90
CA GLN A 774 7.29 -19.39 -30.94
C GLN A 774 8.78 -19.72 -30.82
N CYS A 775 9.61 -18.83 -31.32
CA CYS A 775 11.05 -18.91 -31.22
C CYS A 775 11.57 -17.90 -30.14
N GLY A 776 12.90 -17.77 -30.03
CA GLY A 776 13.55 -16.95 -29.02
C GLY A 776 13.61 -17.63 -27.66
N LEU A 777 13.55 -18.95 -27.66
CA LEU A 777 13.66 -19.77 -26.46
C LEU A 777 15.03 -20.41 -26.40
N TYR A 778 15.57 -20.56 -25.20
CA TYR A 778 16.93 -21.06 -25.00
C TYR A 778 17.00 -22.01 -23.82
N ASP A 779 17.72 -23.09 -23.97
CA ASP A 779 18.03 -24.02 -22.90
C ASP A 779 19.55 -24.13 -22.73
N VAL A 780 19.99 -24.15 -21.50
CA VAL A 780 21.41 -24.29 -21.15
C VAL A 780 21.89 -25.72 -21.44
N ASN A 781 23.10 -25.86 -22.04
CA ASN A 781 23.63 -27.15 -22.48
C ASN A 781 24.09 -28.07 -21.34
N ARG A 782 24.26 -27.54 -20.14
CA ARG A 782 24.77 -28.24 -18.95
C ARG A 782 24.20 -27.66 -17.68
N VAL A 783 24.17 -28.40 -16.61
CA VAL A 783 23.80 -27.88 -15.27
C VAL A 783 24.88 -26.88 -14.83
N ILE A 784 24.46 -25.68 -14.44
CA ILE A 784 25.32 -24.56 -14.05
C ILE A 784 24.95 -24.08 -12.67
N THR A 785 25.95 -23.91 -11.80
CA THR A 785 25.78 -23.20 -10.53
C THR A 785 25.69 -21.70 -10.82
N PRO A 786 24.62 -21.01 -10.43
CA PRO A 786 24.51 -19.56 -10.64
C PRO A 786 25.64 -18.78 -9.96
N ASN A 787 26.16 -17.78 -10.64
CA ASN A 787 27.03 -16.75 -10.09
C ASN A 787 26.55 -15.39 -10.64
N ASN A 788 25.51 -14.87 -10.01
CA ASN A 788 24.79 -13.71 -10.50
C ASN A 788 25.44 -12.42 -9.99
N LEU A 789 25.70 -11.50 -10.92
CA LEU A 789 26.12 -10.13 -10.65
C LEU A 789 24.97 -9.19 -11.01
N ILE A 790 24.50 -8.41 -10.05
CA ILE A 790 23.56 -7.31 -10.28
C ILE A 790 24.37 -6.05 -10.53
N PHE A 791 24.20 -5.43 -11.71
CA PHE A 791 24.98 -4.29 -12.18
C PHE A 791 24.10 -3.26 -12.89
N SER A 792 24.64 -2.11 -13.25
CA SER A 792 23.89 -1.04 -13.93
C SER A 792 23.48 -1.47 -15.35
N SER A 793 22.19 -1.35 -15.69
CA SER A 793 21.74 -1.58 -17.06
C SER A 793 22.34 -0.59 -18.05
N ALA A 794 22.77 0.60 -17.60
CA ALA A 794 23.44 1.59 -18.43
C ALA A 794 24.75 1.09 -19.04
N ASP A 795 25.45 0.14 -18.38
CA ASP A 795 26.69 -0.45 -18.86
C ASP A 795 26.51 -1.30 -20.13
N ILE A 796 25.26 -1.65 -20.42
CA ILE A 796 24.91 -2.46 -21.61
C ILE A 796 23.96 -1.72 -22.56
N GLY A 797 23.71 -0.41 -22.37
CA GLY A 797 22.87 0.42 -23.22
C GLY A 797 21.56 0.90 -22.57
N GLY A 798 21.25 0.40 -21.38
CA GLY A 798 20.12 0.85 -20.57
C GLY A 798 18.79 0.12 -20.82
N ILE A 799 17.96 0.16 -19.81
CA ILE A 799 16.54 -0.27 -19.83
C ILE A 799 15.71 1.00 -19.72
N ASP A 800 14.70 1.15 -20.57
CA ASP A 800 13.74 2.25 -20.50
C ASP A 800 12.47 1.80 -19.79
N ASP A 801 12.02 2.61 -18.84
CA ASP A 801 10.75 2.46 -18.15
C ASP A 801 10.13 3.85 -17.98
N VAL A 802 8.99 4.07 -18.65
CA VAL A 802 8.38 5.40 -18.79
C VAL A 802 6.87 5.31 -18.68
N TYR A 803 6.30 6.10 -17.80
CA TYR A 803 4.85 6.32 -17.71
C TYR A 803 4.46 7.64 -18.36
N ASP A 804 3.35 7.63 -19.13
CA ASP A 804 2.65 8.81 -19.65
C ASP A 804 1.18 8.73 -19.22
N GLY A 805 0.62 9.84 -18.71
CA GLY A 805 -0.78 9.88 -18.29
C GLY A 805 -1.43 11.25 -18.36
N PHE A 806 -2.75 11.23 -18.53
CA PHE A 806 -3.62 12.39 -18.52
C PHE A 806 -4.69 12.22 -17.44
N ASP A 807 -4.90 13.25 -16.63
CA ASP A 807 -5.96 13.33 -15.64
C ASP A 807 -6.94 14.45 -15.97
N PHE A 808 -8.23 14.18 -15.80
CA PHE A 808 -9.30 15.17 -15.92
C PHE A 808 -10.25 15.00 -14.73
N ASP A 809 -10.39 16.04 -13.91
CA ASP A 809 -11.21 15.99 -12.70
C ASP A 809 -12.18 17.17 -12.63
N VAL A 810 -13.31 16.91 -11.97
CA VAL A 810 -14.29 17.94 -11.58
C VAL A 810 -14.56 17.77 -10.09
N ASN A 811 -14.47 18.88 -9.36
CA ASN A 811 -14.82 18.97 -7.96
C ASN A 811 -15.83 20.10 -7.75
N ALA A 812 -16.94 19.78 -7.08
CA ALA A 812 -18.00 20.72 -6.80
C ALA A 812 -18.49 20.61 -5.36
N ARG A 813 -18.58 21.75 -4.67
CA ARG A 813 -19.22 21.91 -3.38
C ARG A 813 -20.36 22.90 -3.53
N LEU A 814 -21.50 22.40 -4.00
CA LEU A 814 -22.64 23.23 -4.34
C LEU A 814 -23.38 23.72 -3.07
N ALA A 815 -24.34 24.60 -3.25
CA ALA A 815 -25.18 25.06 -2.17
C ALA A 815 -25.88 23.89 -1.45
N ARG A 816 -26.15 24.03 -0.16
CA ARG A 816 -26.78 23.00 0.69
C ARG A 816 -25.92 21.75 0.90
N ASN A 817 -24.58 21.90 0.87
CA ASN A 817 -23.62 20.81 1.12
C ASN A 817 -23.74 19.66 0.11
N VAL A 818 -24.14 19.93 -1.13
CA VAL A 818 -24.05 18.94 -2.21
C VAL A 818 -22.59 18.80 -2.63
N ILE A 819 -22.06 17.58 -2.51
CA ILE A 819 -20.68 17.26 -2.90
C ILE A 819 -20.74 16.42 -4.17
N LEU A 820 -19.99 16.82 -5.18
CA LEU A 820 -19.76 16.05 -6.39
C LEU A 820 -18.27 16.09 -6.70
N SER A 821 -17.65 14.94 -6.85
CA SER A 821 -16.31 14.85 -7.38
C SER A 821 -16.14 13.62 -8.25
N GLY A 822 -15.27 13.70 -9.24
CA GLY A 822 -14.97 12.59 -10.11
C GLY A 822 -14.02 12.99 -11.22
N GLY A 823 -13.51 11.99 -11.93
CA GLY A 823 -12.56 12.20 -12.99
C GLY A 823 -12.29 10.99 -13.85
N VAL A 824 -11.46 11.24 -14.85
CA VAL A 824 -10.97 10.26 -15.81
C VAL A 824 -9.45 10.33 -15.83
N THR A 825 -8.82 9.17 -15.67
CA THR A 825 -7.36 9.03 -15.87
C THR A 825 -7.12 8.13 -17.08
N LEU A 826 -6.23 8.57 -17.96
CA LEU A 826 -5.73 7.81 -19.11
C LEU A 826 -4.23 7.62 -18.91
N GLY A 827 -3.78 6.43 -18.56
CA GLY A 827 -2.38 6.14 -18.28
C GLY A 827 -1.86 4.93 -19.03
N ARG A 828 -0.56 4.92 -19.31
CA ARG A 828 0.18 3.74 -19.78
C ARG A 828 1.62 3.77 -19.31
N GLU A 829 2.17 2.62 -19.03
CA GLU A 829 3.59 2.40 -18.75
C GLU A 829 4.22 1.65 -19.92
N ARG A 830 5.35 2.13 -20.41
CA ARG A 830 6.11 1.54 -21.50
C ARG A 830 7.45 1.05 -20.95
N VAL A 831 7.77 -0.21 -21.22
CA VAL A 831 9.04 -0.81 -20.83
C VAL A 831 9.76 -1.32 -22.05
N ASN A 832 11.03 -0.92 -22.23
CA ASN A 832 11.91 -1.47 -23.23
C ASN A 832 13.17 -2.02 -22.57
N ASN A 833 13.26 -3.35 -22.50
CA ASN A 833 14.41 -4.08 -21.99
C ASN A 833 15.05 -4.98 -23.07
N CYS A 834 14.85 -4.66 -24.36
CA CYS A 834 15.34 -5.44 -25.48
C CYS A 834 16.86 -5.57 -25.54
N ILE A 835 17.58 -4.70 -24.85
CA ILE A 835 19.03 -4.83 -24.66
C ILE A 835 19.45 -6.14 -23.98
N LEU A 836 18.53 -6.77 -23.22
CA LEU A 836 18.80 -8.03 -22.52
C LEU A 836 18.63 -9.28 -23.41
N LYS A 837 17.97 -9.17 -24.56
CA LYS A 837 17.52 -10.36 -25.32
C LYS A 837 18.64 -11.12 -26.02
N ASP A 838 19.70 -10.43 -26.46
CA ASP A 838 20.76 -10.99 -27.29
C ASP A 838 21.95 -11.55 -26.49
N ASP A 839 22.11 -11.14 -25.23
CA ASP A 839 23.10 -11.71 -24.31
C ASP A 839 22.43 -12.70 -23.35
N LEU A 840 22.62 -14.00 -23.59
CA LEU A 840 21.97 -15.06 -22.84
C LEU A 840 22.49 -15.22 -21.40
N SER A 841 23.63 -14.59 -21.07
CA SER A 841 24.10 -14.50 -19.71
C SER A 841 23.24 -13.59 -18.85
N LEU A 842 22.46 -12.68 -19.46
CA LEU A 842 21.58 -11.74 -18.78
C LEU A 842 20.24 -12.38 -18.42
N ALA A 843 19.75 -12.11 -17.23
CA ALA A 843 18.43 -12.55 -16.79
C ALA A 843 17.33 -11.86 -17.62
N PHE A 844 16.45 -12.64 -18.22
CA PHE A 844 15.32 -12.19 -19.03
C PHE A 844 13.98 -12.83 -18.57
N GLY A 845 14.05 -13.68 -17.56
CA GLY A 845 12.91 -14.50 -17.14
C GLY A 845 12.75 -15.74 -18.03
N THR A 846 11.51 -16.25 -18.10
CA THR A 846 11.14 -17.41 -18.90
C THR A 846 10.42 -17.03 -20.19
N ASP A 847 10.23 -15.75 -20.46
CA ASP A 847 9.57 -15.23 -21.65
C ASP A 847 10.45 -15.43 -22.91
N PRO A 848 9.85 -15.55 -24.09
CA PRO A 848 10.59 -15.57 -25.34
C PRO A 848 11.42 -14.30 -25.52
N ARG A 849 12.68 -14.45 -25.91
CA ARG A 849 13.59 -13.33 -26.17
C ARG A 849 13.36 -12.73 -27.55
N THR A 850 12.17 -12.14 -27.74
CA THR A 850 11.76 -11.47 -28.98
C THR A 850 11.28 -10.06 -28.69
N ASP A 851 11.16 -9.23 -29.73
CA ASP A 851 10.77 -7.82 -29.58
C ASP A 851 9.38 -7.66 -28.96
N ASP A 852 8.45 -8.57 -29.21
CA ASP A 852 7.09 -8.53 -28.65
C ASP A 852 7.06 -8.71 -27.12
N TYR A 853 8.09 -9.33 -26.56
CA TYR A 853 8.20 -9.59 -25.11
C TYR A 853 9.13 -8.62 -24.38
N CYS A 854 9.95 -7.86 -25.11
CA CYS A 854 10.88 -6.91 -24.51
C CYS A 854 10.51 -5.44 -24.76
N ASN A 855 9.74 -5.12 -25.81
CA ASN A 855 9.26 -3.77 -26.09
C ASN A 855 7.76 -3.68 -25.79
N ILE A 856 7.44 -3.56 -24.51
CA ILE A 856 6.07 -3.58 -23.99
C ILE A 856 5.49 -2.15 -24.08
N THR A 857 4.49 -1.98 -24.96
CA THR A 857 3.80 -0.69 -25.13
C THR A 857 2.28 -0.91 -25.10
N PRO A 858 1.66 -1.01 -23.90
CA PRO A 858 0.21 -1.22 -23.80
C PRO A 858 -0.57 0.01 -24.29
N PRO A 859 -1.84 -0.15 -24.67
CA PRO A 859 -2.71 0.98 -24.93
C PRO A 859 -2.96 1.81 -23.66
N PHE A 860 -3.40 3.06 -23.81
CA PHE A 860 -3.88 3.84 -22.68
C PHE A 860 -5.05 3.16 -21.99
N GLN A 861 -4.97 3.04 -20.66
CA GLN A 861 -5.97 2.37 -19.84
C GLN A 861 -6.89 3.41 -19.18
N PRO A 862 -8.13 3.61 -19.71
CA PRO A 862 -9.04 4.58 -19.12
C PRO A 862 -9.63 4.08 -17.80
N GLN A 863 -9.61 4.94 -16.79
CA GLN A 863 -10.28 4.74 -15.51
C GLN A 863 -11.23 5.91 -15.29
N VAL A 864 -12.46 5.61 -14.89
CA VAL A 864 -13.48 6.63 -14.59
C VAL A 864 -13.96 6.40 -13.17
N LYS A 865 -13.96 7.45 -12.37
CA LYS A 865 -14.41 7.41 -10.97
C LYS A 865 -15.25 8.61 -10.65
N GLY A 866 -16.23 8.44 -9.78
CA GLY A 866 -17.09 9.52 -9.36
C GLY A 866 -17.77 9.24 -8.04
N GLN A 867 -18.11 10.31 -7.34
CA GLN A 867 -18.87 10.26 -6.09
C GLN A 867 -19.79 11.47 -5.98
N VAL A 868 -20.95 11.24 -5.40
CA VAL A 868 -21.93 12.27 -5.13
C VAL A 868 -22.53 12.08 -3.74
N ALA A 869 -22.72 13.19 -3.04
CA ALA A 869 -23.53 13.23 -1.81
C ALA A 869 -24.53 14.38 -1.93
N TYR A 870 -25.81 14.07 -1.77
CA TYR A 870 -26.91 15.00 -1.94
C TYR A 870 -27.82 15.01 -0.69
N PRO A 871 -27.67 15.98 0.20
CA PRO A 871 -28.62 16.19 1.29
C PRO A 871 -29.96 16.70 0.74
N LEU A 872 -31.02 15.94 0.98
CA LEU A 872 -32.37 16.30 0.54
C LEU A 872 -32.89 17.48 1.40
N PRO A 873 -33.35 18.57 0.76
CA PRO A 873 -33.91 19.70 1.51
C PRO A 873 -35.15 19.29 2.34
N ARG A 874 -35.22 19.73 3.57
CA ARG A 874 -36.39 19.60 4.48
C ARG A 874 -36.58 18.25 5.17
N TRP A 875 -35.83 17.19 4.79
CA TRP A 875 -36.10 15.82 5.33
C TRP A 875 -34.98 15.27 6.21
N ASP A 876 -33.86 15.99 6.34
CA ASP A 876 -32.63 15.48 7.00
C ASP A 876 -32.15 14.10 6.46
N VAL A 877 -32.44 13.83 5.19
CA VAL A 877 -32.06 12.63 4.46
C VAL A 877 -30.92 12.98 3.52
N SER A 878 -29.90 12.17 3.48
CA SER A 878 -28.80 12.28 2.52
C SER A 878 -28.77 11.05 1.62
N LEU A 879 -28.67 11.29 0.32
CA LEU A 879 -28.42 10.27 -0.69
C LEU A 879 -26.96 10.37 -1.12
N SER A 880 -26.28 9.25 -1.26
CA SER A 880 -24.93 9.24 -1.81
C SER A 880 -24.67 8.05 -2.71
N ALA A 881 -23.82 8.23 -3.68
CA ALA A 881 -23.41 7.17 -4.59
C ALA A 881 -21.93 7.30 -4.96
N THR A 882 -21.30 6.17 -5.25
CA THR A 882 -19.97 6.08 -5.85
C THR A 882 -20.04 5.25 -7.11
N PHE A 883 -19.19 5.61 -8.08
CA PHE A 883 -19.05 4.90 -9.34
C PHE A 883 -17.58 4.68 -9.66
N GLN A 884 -17.24 3.48 -10.13
CA GLN A 884 -15.94 3.13 -10.61
C GLN A 884 -16.05 2.33 -11.90
N SER A 885 -15.24 2.68 -12.89
CA SER A 885 -15.07 1.92 -14.12
C SER A 885 -13.57 1.77 -14.37
N LEU A 886 -13.06 0.55 -14.20
CA LEU A 886 -11.64 0.22 -14.23
C LEU A 886 -11.36 -0.72 -15.39
N SER A 887 -10.13 -0.68 -15.93
CA SER A 887 -9.68 -1.66 -16.91
C SER A 887 -9.72 -3.06 -16.33
N GLY A 888 -10.04 -4.04 -17.15
CA GLY A 888 -9.97 -5.44 -16.77
C GLY A 888 -8.54 -5.90 -16.46
N PRO A 889 -8.37 -7.05 -15.82
CA PRO A 889 -7.04 -7.59 -15.52
C PRO A 889 -6.28 -7.89 -16.81
N GLN A 890 -4.96 -7.67 -16.78
CA GLN A 890 -4.09 -8.13 -17.87
C GLN A 890 -4.10 -9.66 -17.92
N LEU A 891 -4.21 -10.22 -19.10
CA LEU A 891 -4.24 -11.66 -19.34
C LEU A 891 -2.87 -12.15 -19.78
N SER A 892 -2.53 -13.37 -19.37
CA SER A 892 -1.34 -14.10 -19.79
C SER A 892 -1.69 -15.56 -20.07
N ALA A 893 -0.81 -16.27 -20.75
CA ALA A 893 -0.96 -17.68 -21.02
C ALA A 893 0.34 -18.43 -20.68
N SER A 894 0.40 -18.99 -19.49
CA SER A 894 1.52 -19.80 -19.01
C SER A 894 1.43 -21.19 -19.64
N TYR A 895 2.17 -21.44 -20.73
CA TYR A 895 2.17 -22.70 -21.46
C TYR A 895 3.06 -23.74 -20.77
N PRO A 896 2.49 -24.84 -20.25
CA PRO A 896 3.26 -25.88 -19.57
C PRO A 896 4.17 -26.59 -20.54
N MET A 897 5.48 -26.52 -20.31
CA MET A 897 6.48 -27.14 -21.16
C MET A 897 6.80 -28.57 -20.74
N SER A 898 7.16 -29.39 -21.72
CA SER A 898 7.63 -30.75 -21.51
C SER A 898 8.75 -31.09 -22.48
N ASN A 899 9.48 -32.16 -22.19
CA ASN A 899 10.48 -32.68 -23.12
C ASN A 899 9.88 -33.13 -24.46
N ALA A 900 8.60 -33.53 -24.49
CA ALA A 900 7.89 -33.85 -25.72
C ALA A 900 7.69 -32.62 -26.62
N ILE A 901 7.56 -31.43 -26.03
CA ILE A 901 7.37 -30.17 -26.77
C ILE A 901 8.72 -29.55 -27.14
N ALA A 902 9.66 -29.43 -26.19
CA ALA A 902 10.95 -28.80 -26.44
C ALA A 902 11.98 -29.70 -27.15
N GLY A 903 11.97 -31.00 -26.85
CA GLY A 903 12.96 -31.96 -27.31
C GLY A 903 13.12 -32.06 -28.83
N PRO A 904 12.05 -32.07 -29.64
CA PRO A 904 12.14 -32.12 -31.11
C PRO A 904 12.97 -30.96 -31.72
N SER A 905 12.86 -29.75 -31.15
CA SER A 905 13.63 -28.58 -31.59
C SER A 905 15.02 -28.51 -30.96
N LEU A 906 15.18 -28.95 -29.72
CA LEU A 906 16.45 -29.00 -29.03
C LEU A 906 17.37 -30.12 -29.52
N GLY A 907 16.82 -31.21 -30.11
CA GLY A 907 17.58 -32.41 -30.42
C GLY A 907 18.01 -33.23 -29.19
N ARG A 908 17.58 -32.89 -28.02
CA ARG A 908 17.89 -33.51 -26.71
C ARG A 908 16.78 -33.20 -25.69
N PRO A 909 16.71 -33.91 -24.55
CA PRO A 909 15.91 -33.49 -23.44
C PRO A 909 16.37 -32.12 -22.91
N TYR A 910 15.41 -31.37 -22.31
CA TYR A 910 15.69 -30.11 -21.64
C TYR A 910 16.63 -30.33 -20.44
N THR A 911 17.55 -29.42 -20.21
CA THR A 911 18.49 -29.49 -19.08
C THR A 911 17.76 -29.09 -17.79
N GLY A 912 17.42 -30.07 -16.98
CA GLY A 912 16.59 -29.87 -15.78
C GLY A 912 15.10 -29.97 -16.08
N VAL A 913 14.29 -29.14 -15.43
CA VAL A 913 12.83 -29.08 -15.60
C VAL A 913 12.48 -27.99 -16.62
N PRO A 914 11.78 -28.33 -17.72
CA PRO A 914 11.32 -27.31 -18.66
C PRO A 914 10.46 -26.24 -17.97
N PRO A 915 10.76 -24.92 -18.12
CA PRO A 915 9.97 -23.86 -17.52
C PRO A 915 8.63 -23.69 -18.23
N ASN A 916 7.61 -23.19 -17.56
CA ASN A 916 6.44 -22.68 -18.23
C ASN A 916 6.79 -21.39 -18.99
N ILE A 917 6.23 -21.21 -20.19
CA ILE A 917 6.50 -20.08 -21.06
C ILE A 917 5.23 -19.26 -21.22
N ASN A 918 5.33 -17.95 -21.06
CA ASN A 918 4.22 -17.07 -21.40
C ASN A 918 4.13 -16.91 -22.91
N ILE A 919 3.00 -17.34 -23.50
CA ILE A 919 2.76 -17.29 -24.97
C ILE A 919 1.85 -16.13 -25.38
N VAL A 920 1.51 -15.23 -24.44
CA VAL A 920 0.79 -13.98 -24.69
C VAL A 920 1.67 -12.82 -24.24
N PRO A 921 2.16 -11.97 -25.15
CA PRO A 921 2.99 -10.84 -24.74
C PRO A 921 2.28 -9.92 -23.77
N ASN A 922 3.01 -9.43 -22.78
CA ASN A 922 2.48 -8.54 -21.74
C ASN A 922 1.89 -7.27 -22.34
N GLY A 923 0.75 -6.80 -21.78
CA GLY A 923 0.07 -5.59 -22.22
C GLY A 923 -0.74 -5.70 -23.52
N THR A 924 -0.88 -6.92 -24.09
CA THR A 924 -1.62 -7.14 -25.36
C THR A 924 -3.07 -7.61 -25.16
N MET A 925 -3.36 -8.31 -24.08
CA MET A 925 -4.69 -8.82 -23.78
C MET A 925 -5.18 -8.36 -22.41
N TYR A 926 -6.46 -8.01 -22.33
CA TYR A 926 -7.14 -7.61 -21.11
C TYR A 926 -8.48 -8.32 -20.98
N GLY A 927 -8.87 -8.63 -19.75
CA GLY A 927 -10.18 -9.14 -19.41
C GLY A 927 -11.27 -8.07 -19.43
N ASP A 928 -12.47 -8.46 -19.02
CA ASP A 928 -13.63 -7.58 -18.99
C ASP A 928 -13.41 -6.37 -18.08
N ARG A 929 -13.95 -5.23 -18.51
CA ARG A 929 -13.92 -3.99 -17.76
C ARG A 929 -14.75 -4.12 -16.48
N ILE A 930 -14.19 -3.66 -15.34
CA ILE A 930 -14.84 -3.73 -14.04
C ILE A 930 -15.71 -2.49 -13.86
N TYR A 931 -17.01 -2.69 -13.61
CA TYR A 931 -17.97 -1.63 -13.27
C TYR A 931 -18.51 -1.88 -11.88
N GLN A 932 -18.46 -0.85 -11.03
CA GLN A 932 -19.05 -0.89 -9.69
C GLN A 932 -19.80 0.40 -9.43
N THR A 933 -21.03 0.29 -8.91
CA THR A 933 -21.83 1.41 -8.43
C THR A 933 -22.38 1.06 -7.05
N ASP A 934 -22.12 1.92 -6.09
CA ASP A 934 -22.60 1.75 -4.72
C ASP A 934 -23.51 2.92 -4.34
N PHE A 935 -24.51 2.67 -3.51
CA PHE A 935 -25.49 3.66 -3.11
C PHE A 935 -25.77 3.60 -1.60
N ARG A 936 -25.98 4.76 -0.97
CA ARG A 936 -26.38 4.87 0.45
C ARG A 936 -27.48 5.90 0.63
N ILE A 937 -28.41 5.58 1.51
CA ILE A 937 -29.36 6.52 2.11
C ILE A 937 -29.10 6.62 3.61
N SER A 938 -29.11 7.82 4.15
CA SER A 938 -29.00 8.07 5.59
C SER A 938 -29.98 9.14 6.02
N LYS A 939 -30.45 9.07 7.27
CA LYS A 939 -31.35 10.07 7.85
C LYS A 939 -30.80 10.56 9.18
N ALA A 940 -30.72 11.88 9.37
CA ALA A 940 -30.32 12.44 10.67
C ALA A 940 -31.57 12.68 11.54
N LEU A 941 -31.62 12.00 12.69
CA LEU A 941 -32.62 12.18 13.74
C LEU A 941 -32.00 12.97 14.87
N ARG A 942 -32.46 14.17 15.14
CA ARG A 942 -31.94 15.07 16.17
C ARG A 942 -32.77 14.98 17.42
N THR A 943 -32.15 14.67 18.56
CA THR A 943 -32.83 14.61 19.89
C THR A 943 -31.95 15.30 20.93
N GLY A 944 -32.29 16.50 21.34
CA GLY A 944 -31.44 17.31 22.21
C GLY A 944 -30.07 17.60 21.58
N GLY A 945 -28.98 17.26 22.30
CA GLY A 945 -27.60 17.37 21.80
C GLY A 945 -27.10 16.18 21.00
N THR A 946 -27.95 15.13 20.80
CA THR A 946 -27.55 13.89 20.14
C THR A 946 -28.12 13.81 18.72
N VAL A 947 -27.30 13.32 17.79
CA VAL A 947 -27.72 13.05 16.39
C VAL A 947 -27.60 11.56 16.13
N ILE A 948 -28.68 10.90 15.80
CA ILE A 948 -28.73 9.49 15.42
C ILE A 948 -28.88 9.41 13.89
N ARG A 949 -27.97 8.71 13.22
CA ARG A 949 -27.96 8.53 11.76
C ARG A 949 -28.06 7.06 11.39
N PRO A 950 -29.27 6.48 11.25
CA PRO A 950 -29.42 5.20 10.56
C PRO A 950 -29.01 5.34 9.10
N THR A 951 -28.34 4.30 8.58
CA THR A 951 -27.87 4.20 7.19
C THR A 951 -28.31 2.88 6.59
N PHE A 952 -28.62 2.91 5.31
CA PHE A 952 -28.85 1.74 4.48
C PHE A 952 -28.00 1.87 3.22
N SER A 953 -27.15 0.89 2.95
CA SER A 953 -26.27 0.92 1.79
C SER A 953 -26.52 -0.30 0.91
N VAL A 954 -26.40 -0.12 -0.40
CA VAL A 954 -26.41 -1.19 -1.40
C VAL A 954 -25.11 -1.09 -2.18
N TYR A 955 -24.35 -2.15 -2.18
CA TYR A 955 -23.09 -2.27 -2.89
C TYR A 955 -23.25 -3.12 -4.13
N ASN A 956 -22.50 -2.78 -5.21
CA ASN A 956 -22.69 -3.35 -6.54
C ASN A 956 -24.17 -3.29 -6.97
N LEU A 957 -24.75 -2.11 -6.97
CA LEU A 957 -26.20 -1.85 -7.18
C LEU A 957 -26.77 -2.59 -8.39
N PHE A 958 -26.03 -2.68 -9.48
CA PHE A 958 -26.46 -3.31 -10.72
C PHE A 958 -26.16 -4.81 -10.80
N ASN A 959 -25.60 -5.40 -9.73
CA ASN A 959 -25.24 -6.82 -9.64
C ASN A 959 -24.29 -7.26 -10.76
N ALA A 960 -23.33 -6.39 -11.11
CA ALA A 960 -22.33 -6.70 -12.13
C ALA A 960 -21.44 -7.86 -11.68
N ASN A 961 -20.97 -8.66 -12.65
CA ASN A 961 -20.16 -9.87 -12.42
C ASN A 961 -18.91 -9.98 -13.30
N PRO A 962 -18.19 -8.87 -13.61
CA PRO A 962 -16.97 -8.97 -14.39
C PRO A 962 -15.96 -9.89 -13.71
N VAL A 963 -15.22 -10.64 -14.52
CA VAL A 963 -14.17 -11.52 -14.01
C VAL A 963 -12.98 -10.67 -13.55
N GLN A 964 -12.56 -10.89 -12.32
CA GLN A 964 -11.42 -10.18 -11.72
C GLN A 964 -10.09 -10.95 -11.83
N THR A 965 -10.18 -12.28 -11.83
CA THR A 965 -9.01 -13.15 -12.02
C THR A 965 -9.37 -14.34 -12.87
N TYR A 966 -8.45 -14.72 -13.75
CA TYR A 966 -8.58 -15.83 -14.67
C TYR A 966 -7.53 -16.90 -14.38
N ASN A 967 -7.79 -18.13 -14.77
CA ASN A 967 -6.77 -19.16 -14.83
C ASN A 967 -5.78 -18.81 -15.96
N THR A 968 -4.52 -18.57 -15.62
CA THR A 968 -3.46 -18.21 -16.56
C THR A 968 -2.71 -19.43 -17.13
N THR A 969 -2.92 -20.64 -16.61
CA THR A 969 -2.30 -21.84 -17.14
C THR A 969 -2.97 -22.21 -18.47
N TYR A 970 -2.19 -22.20 -19.54
CA TYR A 970 -2.68 -22.52 -20.87
C TYR A 970 -3.13 -24.00 -20.97
N GLY A 971 -4.26 -24.22 -21.63
CA GLY A 971 -4.89 -25.51 -21.79
C GLY A 971 -6.41 -25.38 -21.91
N ALA A 972 -7.15 -26.46 -21.68
CA ALA A 972 -8.62 -26.47 -21.79
C ALA A 972 -9.27 -25.45 -20.81
N ALA A 973 -8.73 -25.30 -19.61
CA ALA A 973 -9.20 -24.38 -18.58
C ALA A 973 -8.57 -22.98 -18.66
N TRP A 974 -7.76 -22.66 -19.65
CA TRP A 974 -7.21 -21.32 -19.81
C TRP A 974 -8.31 -20.29 -20.01
N LEU A 975 -8.20 -19.14 -19.36
CA LEU A 975 -9.20 -18.07 -19.28
C LEU A 975 -10.50 -18.47 -18.55
N SER A 976 -10.56 -19.64 -17.90
CA SER A 976 -11.68 -19.88 -17.01
C SER A 976 -11.66 -18.89 -15.82
N PRO A 977 -12.81 -18.33 -15.42
CA PRO A 977 -12.89 -17.41 -14.30
C PRO A 977 -12.56 -18.13 -12.99
N THR A 978 -11.72 -17.53 -12.18
CA THR A 978 -11.42 -18.02 -10.83
C THR A 978 -12.08 -17.16 -9.77
N VAL A 979 -12.26 -15.87 -10.06
CA VAL A 979 -12.96 -14.92 -9.19
C VAL A 979 -13.71 -13.89 -10.02
N ILE A 980 -14.93 -13.60 -9.62
CA ILE A 980 -15.78 -12.53 -10.18
C ILE A 980 -15.98 -11.42 -9.14
N LEU A 981 -16.49 -10.27 -9.57
CA LEU A 981 -16.86 -9.18 -8.67
C LEU A 981 -17.92 -9.68 -7.67
N GLN A 982 -17.79 -9.28 -6.40
CA GLN A 982 -18.77 -9.65 -5.36
C GLN A 982 -20.19 -9.26 -5.77
N ALA A 983 -21.13 -10.19 -5.61
CA ALA A 983 -22.52 -9.94 -5.89
C ALA A 983 -23.08 -8.75 -5.09
N ARG A 984 -24.15 -8.16 -5.60
CA ARG A 984 -24.87 -7.10 -4.90
C ARG A 984 -25.27 -7.57 -3.50
N PHE A 985 -24.99 -6.74 -2.51
CA PHE A 985 -25.45 -6.93 -1.14
C PHE A 985 -25.79 -5.58 -0.50
N TRP A 986 -26.47 -5.64 0.65
CA TRP A 986 -26.79 -4.45 1.44
C TRP A 986 -26.33 -4.57 2.87
N ASP A 987 -26.09 -3.44 3.48
CA ASP A 987 -25.83 -3.31 4.91
C ASP A 987 -26.79 -2.33 5.58
N ILE A 988 -26.93 -2.47 6.87
CA ILE A 988 -27.52 -1.47 7.75
C ILE A 988 -26.45 -0.99 8.73
N GLY A 989 -26.50 0.30 9.03
CA GLY A 989 -25.62 0.90 10.01
C GLY A 989 -26.35 1.96 10.82
N VAL A 990 -25.75 2.32 11.93
CA VAL A 990 -26.18 3.44 12.76
C VAL A 990 -24.98 4.18 13.29
N GLN A 991 -25.03 5.51 13.25
CA GLN A 991 -24.08 6.38 13.91
C GLN A 991 -24.81 7.26 14.90
N VAL A 992 -24.29 7.35 16.12
CA VAL A 992 -24.81 8.21 17.19
C VAL A 992 -23.72 9.18 17.57
N ASP A 993 -23.94 10.49 17.36
CA ASP A 993 -23.01 11.56 17.75
C ASP A 993 -23.60 12.34 18.94
N PHE A 994 -22.80 12.63 19.96
CA PHE A 994 -23.19 13.32 21.20
C PHE A 994 -22.11 14.26 21.75
#